data_71088497edf5c841d8e6c59592b0358c
#
_entry.id   71088497edf5c841d8e6c59592b0358c
#
_cell.length_a   1.000
_cell.length_b   1.000
_cell.length_c   1.000
_cell.angle_alpha   90.00
_cell.angle_beta   90.00
_cell.angle_gamma   90.00
#
_symmetry.space_group_name_H-M   'P 1'
#
loop_
_entity.id
_entity.type
_entity.pdbx_description
1 polymer ?
#
loop_
_entity_poly.entity_id
_entity_poly.type
_entity_poly.pdbx_seq_one_letter_code
_entity_poly.pdbx_strand_id
1 'polypeptide(L)'
;MPRPTLLAAACGLFVASAVAPALAAEPAPAPQTLPAVQVDAARVHGVDDFDLPASLTVVSADDDNRRGAQVSELLDGIPGLVARDRQNYAQDTQLSIRGFGARSTFGVRGVRLLVDGIPASMPDGQGQLSHFNVLGAERVEVLRGPFSALYGNSSGGVLQLWSADGKPDDPWRLRATYGSNATVNVGAQLLGQQGAVHYNLAANHFETDGFRDHSRAKRDSVNAKLGFDLAPGSRLDLVLNYLDAPDAQDPLGLSRDQFNADPRQATSVATQFNTRKSVRQSQAGAIFTQQFDSQTLRLMAYGGQRSVEQFLSVPVAVQRNPLHAGGVIDLDSNYEGADARWAWQGQALGRPLQFTVGANVDRQRQHRTGYENFVGDTLGVQGALRRNQRDQVENVDQFAQAWWQWSDRWSALLGVRHSQVRFRSEDHYIVGRNPDDSGRREYSATTPVAGIVFRATDDLRFYASAGRGFETPTFNELGYRSDGAAGLALDLGAATSRNYEVGSKWRAQSGAALQVALFRADTDDELAVASNTNGRSTFRTIGATRRQGAELSWQQPVGATQQLQVAYTFVDATVRDGYLTCASSGCAVPTAPVASGSRLPGVPRQQLFARWQWQPMQWQFAAETVASDATVVNDLATERAPGYALVNLEASRRWTTTYGALRTFARIDNALDRQYVGSVIVNDGNGRYYEPGPDRTYTVGLQWDFGG
;
A
#
# COMPACT_ATOMS: atom_id res chain seq x y z
N MET A 1 -6.12 15.03 34.59
CA MET A 1 -5.21 15.97 33.88
C MET A 1 -4.65 15.22 32.70
N PRO A 2 -4.89 15.63 31.45
CA PRO A 2 -4.32 14.95 30.28
C PRO A 2 -2.81 15.23 30.25
N ARG A 3 -2.00 14.18 30.14
CA ARG A 3 -0.56 14.29 29.90
C ARG A 3 -0.34 14.91 28.50
N PRO A 4 0.61 15.86 28.36
CA PRO A 4 0.92 16.41 27.04
C PRO A 4 1.36 15.28 26.11
N THR A 5 0.81 15.23 24.92
CA THR A 5 1.14 14.27 23.90
C THR A 5 2.61 14.42 23.48
N LEU A 6 3.31 13.32 23.27
CA LEU A 6 4.71 13.23 22.79
C LEU A 6 5.00 14.10 21.54
N LEU A 7 3.97 14.48 20.79
CA LEU A 7 4.07 15.35 19.62
C LEU A 7 4.57 16.77 19.92
N ALA A 8 4.28 17.32 21.11
CA ALA A 8 4.74 18.67 21.47
C ALA A 8 6.25 18.75 21.69
N ALA A 9 6.89 17.64 22.08
CA ALA A 9 8.34 17.58 22.30
C ALA A 9 9.13 17.45 20.98
N ALA A 10 8.57 16.86 19.93
CA ALA A 10 9.24 16.71 18.64
C ALA A 10 9.32 18.04 17.84
N CYS A 11 8.33 18.92 17.99
CA CYS A 11 8.35 20.24 17.34
C CYS A 11 9.39 21.21 17.92
N GLY A 12 9.76 21.06 19.20
CA GLY A 12 10.71 21.95 19.86
C GLY A 12 12.17 21.80 19.42
N LEU A 13 12.55 20.64 18.89
CA LEU A 13 13.95 20.36 18.48
C LEU A 13 14.32 20.96 17.11
N PHE A 14 13.36 21.21 16.23
CA PHE A 14 13.64 21.72 14.88
C PHE A 14 13.78 23.24 14.76
N VAL A 15 13.34 24.03 15.75
CA VAL A 15 13.33 25.49 15.66
C VAL A 15 14.66 26.12 16.12
N ALA A 16 15.49 25.40 16.85
CA ALA A 16 16.69 25.99 17.52
C ALA A 16 17.99 25.99 16.69
N SER A 17 18.01 25.45 15.44
CA SER A 17 19.28 25.22 14.70
C SER A 17 19.46 26.05 13.42
N ALA A 18 18.68 27.08 13.16
CA ALA A 18 18.66 27.81 11.88
C ALA A 18 19.50 29.09 11.81
N VAL A 19 20.61 29.20 12.57
CA VAL A 19 21.53 30.35 12.42
C VAL A 19 22.95 29.84 12.20
N ALA A 20 23.36 29.67 10.95
CA ALA A 20 24.76 29.53 10.54
C ALA A 20 25.16 30.71 9.63
N PRO A 21 26.39 31.24 9.72
CA PRO A 21 26.80 32.42 8.98
C PRO A 21 26.96 32.18 7.49
N ALA A 22 26.54 33.16 6.68
CA ALA A 22 26.66 33.16 5.24
C ALA A 22 28.13 33.21 4.79
N LEU A 23 28.59 32.16 4.12
CA LEU A 23 29.79 32.19 3.28
C LEU A 23 29.38 32.52 1.85
N ALA A 24 30.11 33.42 1.19
CA ALA A 24 29.81 33.94 -0.14
C ALA A 24 29.65 32.82 -1.17
N ALA A 25 28.54 32.82 -1.89
CA ALA A 25 28.15 31.81 -2.86
C ALA A 25 28.56 32.21 -4.28
N GLU A 26 29.12 31.26 -5.03
CA GLU A 26 29.07 31.25 -6.50
C GLU A 26 27.59 31.20 -6.98
N PRO A 27 27.29 31.72 -8.18
CA PRO A 27 25.90 31.82 -8.64
C PRO A 27 25.23 30.45 -8.66
N ALA A 28 24.14 30.34 -7.94
CA ALA A 28 23.32 29.15 -7.82
C ALA A 28 22.79 28.72 -9.21
N PRO A 29 22.73 27.40 -9.52
CA PRO A 29 21.94 26.93 -10.63
C PRO A 29 20.49 27.41 -10.48
N ALA A 30 19.89 27.82 -11.58
CA ALA A 30 18.49 28.30 -11.59
C ALA A 30 17.57 27.28 -10.86
N PRO A 31 16.56 27.77 -10.12
CA PRO A 31 15.63 26.88 -9.45
C PRO A 31 15.04 25.93 -10.48
N GLN A 32 15.26 24.62 -10.28
CA GLN A 32 14.61 23.60 -11.07
C GLN A 32 13.11 23.72 -10.80
N THR A 33 12.38 24.35 -11.71
CA THR A 33 10.93 24.16 -11.78
C THR A 33 10.72 22.67 -12.01
N LEU A 34 10.15 21.98 -11.02
CA LEU A 34 9.71 20.60 -11.19
C LEU A 34 8.88 20.54 -12.47
N PRO A 35 9.19 19.68 -13.44
CA PRO A 35 8.36 19.52 -14.62
C PRO A 35 6.95 19.21 -14.15
N ALA A 36 5.94 19.77 -14.83
CA ALA A 36 4.54 19.46 -14.55
C ALA A 36 4.38 17.94 -14.62
N VAL A 37 4.19 17.29 -13.47
CA VAL A 37 4.04 15.84 -13.40
C VAL A 37 2.67 15.52 -14.00
N GLN A 38 2.66 14.83 -15.13
CA GLN A 38 1.43 14.36 -15.74
C GLN A 38 0.86 13.25 -14.86
N VAL A 39 -0.28 13.52 -14.24
CA VAL A 39 -0.89 12.61 -13.27
C VAL A 39 -1.91 11.74 -13.96
N ASP A 40 -1.67 10.42 -13.97
CA ASP A 40 -2.59 9.45 -14.55
C ASP A 40 -3.57 8.85 -13.54
N ALA A 41 -3.32 9.01 -12.24
CA ALA A 41 -4.18 8.46 -11.19
C ALA A 41 -5.61 9.04 -11.18
N ALA A 42 -5.84 10.24 -11.67
CA ALA A 42 -7.19 10.80 -11.78
C ALA A 42 -7.90 10.45 -13.11
N ARG A 43 -7.23 9.75 -14.02
CA ARG A 43 -7.73 9.36 -15.36
C ARG A 43 -8.21 10.56 -16.22
N VAL A 44 -7.75 11.76 -15.92
CA VAL A 44 -8.00 12.98 -16.68
C VAL A 44 -6.71 13.36 -17.36
N HIS A 45 -6.65 13.21 -18.69
CA HIS A 45 -5.43 13.43 -19.44
C HIS A 45 -5.11 14.92 -19.57
N GLY A 46 -3.85 15.32 -19.25
CA GLY A 46 -3.37 16.70 -19.44
C GLY A 46 -3.93 17.74 -18.46
N VAL A 47 -4.61 17.32 -17.39
CA VAL A 47 -5.02 18.21 -16.28
C VAL A 47 -3.98 18.10 -15.17
N ASP A 48 -3.44 19.24 -14.75
CA ASP A 48 -2.51 19.34 -13.62
C ASP A 48 -3.20 18.83 -12.33
N ASP A 49 -2.49 18.08 -11.49
CA ASP A 49 -2.97 17.64 -10.18
C ASP A 49 -3.44 18.80 -9.30
N PHE A 50 -2.91 20.00 -9.52
CA PHE A 50 -3.30 21.23 -8.86
C PHE A 50 -4.77 21.62 -9.16
N ASP A 51 -5.26 21.29 -10.34
CA ASP A 51 -6.63 21.58 -10.81
C ASP A 51 -7.59 20.38 -10.64
N LEU A 52 -7.17 19.32 -9.90
CA LEU A 52 -8.03 18.18 -9.58
C LEU A 52 -8.72 18.36 -8.20
N PRO A 53 -10.02 18.03 -8.06
CA PRO A 53 -10.77 18.11 -6.79
C PRO A 53 -10.50 16.92 -5.87
N ALA A 54 -9.23 16.56 -5.67
CA ALA A 54 -8.81 15.40 -4.89
C ALA A 54 -7.47 15.61 -4.20
N SER A 55 -7.25 14.90 -3.09
CA SER A 55 -5.95 14.76 -2.43
C SER A 55 -5.11 13.77 -3.21
N LEU A 56 -4.07 14.26 -3.88
CA LEU A 56 -3.10 13.46 -4.59
C LEU A 56 -1.70 13.80 -4.10
N THR A 57 -0.87 12.78 -3.93
CA THR A 57 0.56 12.93 -3.61
C THR A 57 1.36 12.13 -4.60
N VAL A 58 2.39 12.74 -5.17
CA VAL A 58 3.37 12.10 -6.05
C VAL A 58 4.70 12.05 -5.32
N VAL A 59 5.31 10.89 -5.25
CA VAL A 59 6.64 10.66 -4.66
C VAL A 59 7.56 10.16 -5.74
N SER A 60 8.69 10.84 -5.97
CA SER A 60 9.74 10.35 -6.86
C SER A 60 10.49 9.19 -6.23
N ALA A 61 10.86 8.20 -7.04
CA ALA A 61 11.67 7.07 -6.59
C ALA A 61 13.19 7.31 -6.75
N ASP A 62 13.60 8.38 -7.46
CA ASP A 62 15.01 8.61 -7.81
C ASP A 62 15.91 9.12 -6.67
N ASP A 63 15.35 9.75 -5.63
CA ASP A 63 16.11 10.37 -4.53
C ASP A 63 16.26 9.47 -3.29
N ASP A 64 16.23 8.17 -3.47
CA ASP A 64 16.13 7.26 -2.33
C ASP A 64 17.49 6.69 -1.89
N ASN A 65 18.02 7.17 -0.75
CA ASN A 65 19.17 6.59 -0.06
C ASN A 65 18.77 5.51 0.97
N ARG A 66 17.65 4.84 0.78
CA ARG A 66 17.10 3.80 1.65
C ARG A 66 17.60 2.42 1.23
N ARG A 67 17.19 1.40 1.94
CA ARG A 67 17.56 0.01 1.61
C ARG A 67 17.06 -0.43 0.24
N GLY A 68 15.94 0.13 -0.21
CA GLY A 68 15.29 -0.23 -1.48
C GLY A 68 14.66 -1.62 -1.44
N ALA A 69 14.40 -2.13 -0.24
CA ALA A 69 13.90 -3.48 -0.04
C ALA A 69 12.38 -3.55 -0.15
N GLN A 70 11.66 -2.51 0.27
CA GLN A 70 10.21 -2.48 0.30
C GLN A 70 9.65 -1.15 -0.17
N VAL A 71 8.46 -1.17 -0.78
CA VAL A 71 7.75 0.04 -1.22
C VAL A 71 7.36 0.94 -0.06
N SER A 72 7.15 0.40 1.14
CA SER A 72 6.86 1.19 2.35
C SER A 72 7.91 2.28 2.61
N GLU A 73 9.14 2.03 2.23
CA GLU A 73 10.24 3.00 2.36
C GLU A 73 10.02 4.27 1.51
N LEU A 74 9.28 4.20 0.41
CA LEU A 74 8.90 5.35 -0.43
C LEU A 74 7.64 6.08 0.06
N LEU A 75 6.86 5.45 0.94
CA LEU A 75 5.51 5.91 1.30
C LEU A 75 5.48 6.77 2.56
N ASP A 76 6.60 6.91 3.27
CA ASP A 76 6.70 7.80 4.42
C ASP A 76 6.48 9.26 4.00
N GLY A 77 5.81 10.03 4.84
CA GLY A 77 5.53 11.44 4.57
C GLY A 77 4.33 11.70 3.63
N ILE A 78 3.53 10.67 3.29
CA ILE A 78 2.26 10.85 2.59
C ILE A 78 1.14 11.00 3.62
N PRO A 79 0.46 12.18 3.71
CA PRO A 79 -0.61 12.36 4.67
C PRO A 79 -1.74 11.35 4.48
N GLY A 80 -2.33 10.88 5.57
CA GLY A 80 -3.44 9.92 5.55
C GLY A 80 -3.07 8.48 5.25
N LEU A 81 -1.82 8.22 4.86
CA LEU A 81 -1.33 6.88 4.54
C LEU A 81 -0.50 6.32 5.71
N VAL A 82 -0.76 5.08 6.06
CA VAL A 82 0.07 4.25 6.95
C VAL A 82 0.66 3.13 6.11
N ALA A 83 1.97 3.07 5.99
CA ALA A 83 2.70 1.99 5.36
C ALA A 83 3.75 1.50 6.35
N ARG A 84 3.48 0.40 7.06
CA ARG A 84 4.38 -0.11 8.10
C ARG A 84 5.08 -1.37 7.62
N ASP A 85 6.40 -1.32 7.61
CA ASP A 85 7.23 -2.50 7.50
C ASP A 85 7.07 -3.31 8.79
N ARG A 86 6.61 -4.55 8.64
CA ARG A 86 6.33 -5.45 9.78
C ARG A 86 7.58 -6.08 10.37
N GLN A 87 8.73 -5.92 9.71
CA GLN A 87 9.96 -6.71 9.98
C GLN A 87 9.70 -8.22 9.98
N ASN A 88 8.64 -8.60 9.28
CA ASN A 88 8.15 -9.95 9.05
C ASN A 88 7.88 -10.07 7.55
N TYR A 89 8.84 -10.60 6.82
CA TYR A 89 8.78 -10.67 5.36
C TYR A 89 7.85 -11.77 4.83
N ALA A 90 7.36 -12.66 5.72
CA ALA A 90 6.30 -13.61 5.40
C ALA A 90 4.94 -12.91 5.22
N GLN A 91 4.80 -11.68 5.71
CA GLN A 91 3.56 -10.89 5.63
C GLN A 91 3.77 -9.65 4.76
N ASP A 92 2.71 -9.21 4.07
CA ASP A 92 2.74 -7.96 3.32
C ASP A 92 2.87 -6.75 4.27
N THR A 93 3.44 -5.65 3.76
CA THR A 93 3.43 -4.35 4.43
C THR A 93 2.01 -4.01 4.90
N GLN A 94 1.86 -3.59 6.15
CA GLN A 94 0.57 -3.10 6.65
C GLN A 94 0.26 -1.75 5.99
N LEU A 95 -0.72 -1.72 5.10
CA LEU A 95 -1.10 -0.54 4.34
C LEU A 95 -2.52 -0.11 4.66
N SER A 96 -2.71 1.15 5.02
CA SER A 96 -4.04 1.74 5.14
C SER A 96 -4.05 3.21 4.73
N ILE A 97 -5.18 3.67 4.19
CA ILE A 97 -5.39 5.08 3.82
C ILE A 97 -6.60 5.60 4.61
N ARG A 98 -6.41 6.65 5.42
CA ARG A 98 -7.44 7.26 6.29
C ARG A 98 -8.15 6.23 7.18
N GLY A 99 -7.44 5.15 7.56
CA GLY A 99 -7.95 4.03 8.35
C GLY A 99 -8.72 2.97 7.55
N PHE A 100 -8.94 3.13 6.23
CA PHE A 100 -9.37 2.03 5.38
C PHE A 100 -8.22 1.03 5.21
N GLY A 101 -8.50 -0.25 5.35
CA GLY A 101 -7.50 -1.30 5.34
C GLY A 101 -6.82 -1.58 6.68
N ALA A 102 -6.91 -0.70 7.69
CA ALA A 102 -6.23 -0.85 8.98
C ALA A 102 -6.63 -2.12 9.76
N ARG A 103 -7.84 -2.61 9.56
CA ARG A 103 -8.37 -3.84 10.19
C ARG A 103 -7.99 -5.13 9.44
N SER A 104 -7.38 -5.02 8.27
CA SER A 104 -6.84 -6.19 7.58
C SER A 104 -5.60 -6.68 8.31
N THR A 105 -5.70 -7.87 8.88
CA THR A 105 -4.59 -8.45 9.64
C THR A 105 -3.46 -8.87 8.72
N PHE A 106 -3.80 -9.42 7.55
CA PHE A 106 -2.85 -9.92 6.57
C PHE A 106 -3.30 -9.53 5.15
N GLY A 107 -2.33 -9.09 4.33
CA GLY A 107 -2.57 -8.55 3.00
C GLY A 107 -3.05 -7.09 3.01
N VAL A 108 -3.22 -6.51 1.83
CA VAL A 108 -3.71 -5.13 1.63
C VAL A 108 -5.17 -5.18 1.21
N ARG A 109 -6.01 -4.38 1.85
CA ARG A 109 -7.45 -4.28 1.61
C ARG A 109 -7.89 -2.82 1.59
N GLY A 110 -8.98 -2.52 0.86
CA GLY A 110 -9.57 -1.18 0.80
C GLY A 110 -8.72 -0.14 0.08
N VAL A 111 -7.58 -0.54 -0.47
CA VAL A 111 -6.68 0.29 -1.29
C VAL A 111 -6.44 -0.42 -2.63
N ARG A 112 -6.74 0.26 -3.73
CA ARG A 112 -6.45 -0.27 -5.06
C ARG A 112 -4.98 -0.10 -5.39
N LEU A 113 -4.31 -1.19 -5.77
CA LEU A 113 -2.89 -1.19 -6.15
C LEU A 113 -2.74 -1.38 -7.64
N LEU A 114 -1.88 -0.59 -8.28
CA LEU A 114 -1.58 -0.63 -9.70
C LEU A 114 -0.08 -0.50 -9.95
N VAL A 115 0.43 -1.15 -10.99
CA VAL A 115 1.78 -0.94 -11.54
C VAL A 115 1.65 -0.70 -13.04
N ASP A 116 2.13 0.43 -13.52
CA ASP A 116 1.98 0.88 -14.92
C ASP A 116 0.53 0.85 -15.43
N GLY A 117 -0.43 1.07 -14.52
CA GLY A 117 -1.86 1.02 -14.80
C GLY A 117 -2.46 -0.39 -14.85
N ILE A 118 -1.64 -1.45 -14.69
CA ILE A 118 -2.08 -2.85 -14.59
C ILE A 118 -2.43 -3.15 -13.13
N PRO A 119 -3.55 -3.82 -12.83
CA PRO A 119 -3.90 -4.18 -11.46
C PRO A 119 -2.84 -5.05 -10.78
N ALA A 120 -2.41 -4.63 -9.59
CA ALA A 120 -1.67 -5.41 -8.59
C ALA A 120 -2.60 -5.85 -7.46
N SER A 121 -3.85 -5.40 -7.45
CA SER A 121 -4.94 -5.97 -6.66
C SER A 121 -5.65 -7.04 -7.45
N MET A 122 -5.99 -8.14 -6.80
CA MET A 122 -6.80 -9.22 -7.36
C MET A 122 -8.26 -8.77 -7.58
N PRO A 123 -9.05 -9.48 -8.38
CA PRO A 123 -10.45 -9.09 -8.67
C PRO A 123 -11.35 -9.00 -7.45
N ASP A 124 -11.03 -9.72 -6.38
CA ASP A 124 -11.72 -9.66 -5.08
C ASP A 124 -11.34 -8.43 -4.24
N GLY A 125 -10.41 -7.59 -4.70
CA GLY A 125 -9.93 -6.41 -3.99
C GLY A 125 -8.72 -6.63 -3.08
N GLN A 126 -8.20 -7.84 -2.96
CA GLN A 126 -6.98 -8.09 -2.19
C GLN A 126 -5.75 -7.53 -2.93
N GLY A 127 -5.03 -6.62 -2.30
CA GLY A 127 -3.83 -6.02 -2.85
C GLY A 127 -2.57 -6.88 -2.62
N GLN A 128 -1.63 -6.82 -3.59
CA GLN A 128 -0.36 -7.53 -3.57
C GLN A 128 0.78 -6.57 -3.87
N LEU A 129 1.62 -6.27 -2.87
CA LEU A 129 2.79 -5.39 -3.03
C LEU A 129 3.99 -6.09 -3.69
N SER A 130 3.90 -7.37 -3.96
CA SER A 130 4.95 -8.18 -4.60
C SER A 130 5.32 -7.72 -6.01
N HIS A 131 4.43 -7.00 -6.71
CA HIS A 131 4.73 -6.42 -8.03
C HIS A 131 5.57 -5.13 -7.97
N PHE A 132 5.69 -4.51 -6.81
CA PHE A 132 6.30 -3.18 -6.65
C PHE A 132 7.81 -3.31 -6.59
N ASN A 133 8.49 -3.07 -7.73
CA ASN A 133 9.94 -3.00 -7.81
C ASN A 133 10.38 -1.53 -7.73
N VAL A 134 10.99 -1.16 -6.61
CA VAL A 134 11.43 0.21 -6.34
C VAL A 134 12.57 0.64 -7.26
N LEU A 135 13.47 -0.28 -7.64
CA LEU A 135 14.64 0.04 -8.47
C LEU A 135 14.27 0.49 -9.88
N GLY A 136 13.22 -0.10 -10.46
CA GLY A 136 12.72 0.25 -11.79
C GLY A 136 11.70 1.39 -11.79
N ALA A 137 11.31 1.90 -10.62
CA ALA A 137 10.26 2.91 -10.49
C ALA A 137 10.77 4.32 -10.83
N GLU A 138 9.91 5.14 -11.42
CA GLU A 138 10.07 6.58 -11.57
C GLU A 138 9.39 7.32 -10.42
N ARG A 139 8.12 6.93 -10.14
CA ARG A 139 7.30 7.58 -9.13
C ARG A 139 6.21 6.67 -8.59
N VAL A 140 5.69 7.05 -7.43
CA VAL A 140 4.47 6.50 -6.85
C VAL A 140 3.44 7.61 -6.72
N GLU A 141 2.22 7.35 -7.16
CA GLU A 141 1.07 8.23 -7.02
C GLU A 141 0.09 7.65 -6.00
N VAL A 142 -0.34 8.49 -5.05
CA VAL A 142 -1.34 8.10 -4.04
C VAL A 142 -2.54 9.04 -4.11
N LEU A 143 -3.64 8.52 -4.68
CA LEU A 143 -4.93 9.20 -4.74
C LEU A 143 -5.77 8.80 -3.53
N ARG A 144 -6.26 9.80 -2.79
CA ARG A 144 -7.11 9.61 -1.60
C ARG A 144 -8.47 10.24 -1.81
N GLY A 145 -9.45 9.77 -1.04
CA GLY A 145 -10.79 10.36 -1.03
C GLY A 145 -11.73 9.84 -2.12
N PRO A 146 -12.81 10.58 -2.43
CA PRO A 146 -13.95 10.08 -3.19
C PRO A 146 -13.64 9.50 -4.56
N PHE A 147 -12.66 10.06 -5.28
CA PHE A 147 -12.31 9.65 -6.64
C PHE A 147 -11.65 8.27 -6.75
N SER A 148 -11.22 7.68 -5.62
CA SER A 148 -10.78 6.29 -5.59
C SER A 148 -11.87 5.31 -6.03
N ALA A 149 -13.14 5.67 -5.85
CA ALA A 149 -14.30 4.88 -6.30
C ALA A 149 -14.32 4.58 -7.80
N LEU A 150 -13.69 5.42 -8.63
CA LEU A 150 -13.55 5.18 -10.08
C LEU A 150 -12.60 4.02 -10.42
N TYR A 151 -11.87 3.50 -9.45
CA TYR A 151 -10.95 2.38 -9.60
C TYR A 151 -11.55 1.02 -9.21
N GLY A 152 -12.81 0.99 -8.77
CA GLY A 152 -13.57 -0.22 -8.44
C GLY A 152 -13.48 -0.57 -6.96
N ASN A 153 -13.39 -1.83 -6.62
CA ASN A 153 -13.45 -2.44 -5.31
C ASN A 153 -12.41 -1.85 -4.31
N SER A 154 -12.64 -0.61 -3.87
CA SER A 154 -11.78 0.15 -2.96
C SER A 154 -12.51 1.40 -2.44
N SER A 155 -12.39 1.72 -1.16
CA SER A 155 -12.95 2.93 -0.54
C SER A 155 -11.89 3.87 0.02
N GLY A 156 -10.67 3.38 0.29
CA GLY A 156 -9.62 4.15 0.95
C GLY A 156 -8.81 5.02 0.01
N GLY A 157 -8.44 4.48 -1.15
CA GLY A 157 -7.55 5.18 -2.08
C GLY A 157 -7.00 4.27 -3.16
N VAL A 158 -6.12 4.88 -3.96
CA VAL A 158 -5.36 4.19 -5.02
C VAL A 158 -3.88 4.47 -4.80
N LEU A 159 -3.07 3.43 -4.87
CA LEU A 159 -1.62 3.51 -4.89
C LEU A 159 -1.14 2.95 -6.21
N GLN A 160 -0.49 3.78 -7.01
CA GLN A 160 0.01 3.44 -8.33
C GLN A 160 1.50 3.68 -8.43
N LEU A 161 2.26 2.65 -8.79
CA LEU A 161 3.66 2.76 -9.12
C LEU A 161 3.79 2.88 -10.64
N TRP A 162 4.62 3.80 -11.08
CA TRP A 162 5.03 3.97 -12.46
C TRP A 162 6.48 3.60 -12.64
N SER A 163 6.76 2.69 -13.54
CA SER A 163 8.12 2.36 -13.99
C SER A 163 8.69 3.51 -14.82
N ALA A 164 9.98 3.79 -14.66
CA ALA A 164 10.66 4.78 -15.48
C ALA A 164 10.52 4.45 -16.98
N ASP A 165 10.36 5.48 -17.79
CA ASP A 165 10.34 5.38 -19.23
C ASP A 165 11.71 5.79 -19.79
N GLY A 166 12.41 4.86 -20.45
CA GLY A 166 13.78 5.07 -20.89
C GLY A 166 13.91 6.21 -21.91
N LYS A 167 14.95 7.04 -21.76
CA LYS A 167 15.35 8.12 -22.65
C LYS A 167 16.72 7.81 -23.27
N PRO A 168 17.15 8.52 -24.35
CA PRO A 168 18.39 8.18 -25.06
C PRO A 168 19.66 8.15 -24.21
N ASP A 169 19.77 9.07 -23.24
CA ASP A 169 20.98 9.26 -22.43
C ASP A 169 20.80 8.81 -20.97
N ASP A 170 19.76 8.00 -20.70
CA ASP A 170 19.58 7.47 -19.35
C ASP A 170 20.69 6.51 -18.97
N PRO A 171 21.20 6.58 -17.73
CA PRO A 171 22.29 5.72 -17.27
C PRO A 171 21.81 4.31 -16.96
N TRP A 172 22.68 3.33 -17.16
CA TRP A 172 22.54 2.03 -16.53
C TRP A 172 22.94 2.14 -15.07
N ARG A 173 22.23 1.46 -14.19
CA ARG A 173 22.41 1.58 -12.75
C ARG A 173 22.77 0.25 -12.12
N LEU A 174 23.80 0.25 -11.28
CA LEU A 174 24.08 -0.81 -10.32
C LEU A 174 23.93 -0.25 -8.92
N ARG A 175 23.23 -0.98 -8.05
CA ARG A 175 23.02 -0.58 -6.67
C ARG A 175 23.33 -1.75 -5.74
N ALA A 176 24.05 -1.48 -4.64
CA ALA A 176 24.29 -2.44 -3.58
C ALA A 176 24.16 -1.76 -2.23
N THR A 177 23.46 -2.40 -1.30
CA THR A 177 23.36 -1.96 0.09
C THR A 177 23.67 -3.10 1.05
N TYR A 178 24.27 -2.75 2.16
CA TYR A 178 24.50 -3.64 3.29
C TYR A 178 24.08 -2.97 4.58
N GLY A 179 23.42 -3.69 5.47
CA GLY A 179 22.89 -3.11 6.70
C GLY A 179 22.84 -4.08 7.87
N SER A 180 22.31 -3.59 8.98
CA SER A 180 22.05 -4.38 10.19
C SER A 180 21.28 -5.65 9.88
N ASN A 181 21.44 -6.69 10.72
CA ASN A 181 20.83 -8.02 10.57
C ASN A 181 21.26 -8.71 9.27
N ALA A 182 22.51 -8.54 8.86
CA ALA A 182 23.08 -9.07 7.61
C ALA A 182 22.21 -8.76 6.36
N THR A 183 21.51 -7.62 6.38
CA THR A 183 20.64 -7.24 5.27
C THR A 183 21.47 -6.84 4.06
N VAL A 184 21.28 -7.55 2.95
CA VAL A 184 21.90 -7.30 1.64
C VAL A 184 20.81 -7.00 0.63
N ASN A 185 21.00 -5.97 -0.19
CA ASN A 185 20.16 -5.70 -1.34
C ASN A 185 21.04 -5.29 -2.51
N VAL A 186 21.01 -6.06 -3.61
CA VAL A 186 21.81 -5.80 -4.82
C VAL A 186 20.87 -5.78 -6.02
N GLY A 187 21.00 -4.75 -6.84
CA GLY A 187 20.16 -4.60 -8.02
C GLY A 187 20.87 -3.97 -9.19
N ALA A 188 20.34 -4.26 -10.36
CA ALA A 188 20.77 -3.68 -11.63
C ALA A 188 19.56 -3.17 -12.41
N GLN A 189 19.70 -2.01 -13.04
CA GLN A 189 18.71 -1.43 -13.94
C GLN A 189 19.39 -1.05 -15.27
N LEU A 190 18.78 -1.49 -16.37
CA LEU A 190 19.10 -1.04 -17.71
C LEU A 190 17.95 -0.15 -18.17
N LEU A 191 18.23 1.14 -18.28
CA LEU A 191 17.25 2.16 -18.66
C LEU A 191 17.78 2.86 -19.91
N GLY A 192 16.89 3.15 -20.89
CA GLY A 192 17.30 3.87 -22.07
C GLY A 192 16.31 3.78 -23.22
N GLN A 193 16.68 4.40 -24.33
CA GLN A 193 15.92 4.42 -25.58
C GLN A 193 16.86 4.17 -26.77
N GLN A 194 16.43 3.33 -27.70
CA GLN A 194 17.10 3.14 -28.96
C GLN A 194 16.11 3.22 -30.12
N GLY A 195 16.17 4.30 -30.89
CA GLY A 195 15.18 4.57 -31.93
C GLY A 195 13.77 4.69 -31.34
N ALA A 196 12.83 3.89 -31.82
CA ALA A 196 11.45 3.84 -31.34
C ALA A 196 11.22 2.92 -30.16
N VAL A 197 12.28 2.33 -29.58
CA VAL A 197 12.16 1.37 -28.47
C VAL A 197 12.70 1.99 -27.19
N HIS A 198 11.82 2.09 -26.19
CA HIS A 198 12.13 2.47 -24.81
C HIS A 198 12.26 1.22 -23.97
N TYR A 199 13.24 1.15 -23.07
CA TYR A 199 13.40 -0.02 -22.21
C TYR A 199 13.75 0.37 -20.78
N ASN A 200 13.20 -0.41 -19.83
CA ASN A 200 13.54 -0.37 -18.42
C ASN A 200 13.52 -1.81 -17.92
N LEU A 201 14.69 -2.37 -17.65
CA LEU A 201 14.88 -3.72 -17.14
C LEU A 201 15.52 -3.62 -15.77
N ALA A 202 14.85 -4.03 -14.72
CA ALA A 202 15.34 -3.98 -13.35
C ALA A 202 15.32 -5.36 -12.71
N ALA A 203 16.43 -5.79 -12.14
CA ALA A 203 16.56 -7.02 -11.37
C ALA A 203 17.10 -6.70 -9.98
N ASN A 204 16.57 -7.36 -8.96
CA ASN A 204 16.93 -7.11 -7.58
C ASN A 204 16.96 -8.40 -6.76
N HIS A 205 18.01 -8.56 -5.95
CA HIS A 205 18.19 -9.62 -4.97
C HIS A 205 18.22 -9.01 -3.58
N PHE A 206 17.40 -9.54 -2.67
CA PHE A 206 17.31 -9.14 -1.27
C PHE A 206 17.44 -10.35 -0.37
N GLU A 207 18.28 -10.25 0.66
CA GLU A 207 18.43 -11.27 1.72
C GLU A 207 18.68 -10.59 3.06
N THR A 208 18.15 -11.17 4.15
CA THR A 208 18.33 -10.70 5.52
C THR A 208 18.18 -11.84 6.51
N ASP A 209 18.92 -11.79 7.63
CA ASP A 209 18.65 -12.66 8.79
C ASP A 209 17.41 -12.21 9.58
N GLY A 210 16.95 -10.96 9.33
CA GLY A 210 15.81 -10.35 9.99
C GLY A 210 16.14 -9.75 11.36
N PHE A 211 15.27 -8.86 11.83
CA PHE A 211 15.43 -8.20 13.14
C PHE A 211 15.16 -9.14 14.30
N ARG A 212 14.20 -10.05 14.14
CA ARG A 212 13.76 -11.01 15.16
C ARG A 212 14.31 -12.40 14.90
N ASP A 213 14.39 -13.21 15.94
CA ASP A 213 14.58 -14.65 15.79
C ASP A 213 13.51 -15.21 14.84
N HIS A 214 13.88 -16.17 14.00
CA HIS A 214 12.96 -16.80 13.04
C HIS A 214 12.26 -15.79 12.11
N SER A 215 13.03 -14.81 11.56
CA SER A 215 12.52 -13.79 10.62
C SER A 215 13.39 -13.63 9.37
N ARG A 216 14.27 -14.60 9.09
CA ARG A 216 15.09 -14.62 7.88
C ARG A 216 14.20 -14.63 6.64
N ALA A 217 14.64 -13.91 5.60
CA ALA A 217 13.97 -13.86 4.32
C ALA A 217 14.93 -13.69 3.16
N LYS A 218 14.50 -14.20 2.00
CA LYS A 218 15.16 -14.04 0.71
C LYS A 218 14.12 -13.72 -0.36
N ARG A 219 14.48 -12.82 -1.29
CA ARG A 219 13.57 -12.44 -2.37
C ARG A 219 14.36 -12.02 -3.61
N ASP A 220 13.98 -12.58 -4.76
CA ASP A 220 14.43 -12.19 -6.08
C ASP A 220 13.28 -11.55 -6.85
N SER A 221 13.51 -10.44 -7.53
CA SER A 221 12.50 -9.78 -8.36
C SER A 221 13.09 -9.27 -9.66
N VAL A 222 12.31 -9.36 -10.73
CA VAL A 222 12.63 -8.83 -12.05
C VAL A 222 11.43 -8.07 -12.59
N ASN A 223 11.67 -6.87 -13.09
CA ASN A 223 10.70 -6.05 -13.79
C ASN A 223 11.24 -5.65 -15.15
N ALA A 224 10.39 -5.69 -16.17
CA ALA A 224 10.71 -5.16 -17.49
C ALA A 224 9.54 -4.34 -18.02
N LYS A 225 9.84 -3.14 -18.53
CA LYS A 225 8.92 -2.34 -19.33
C LYS A 225 9.58 -2.05 -20.66
N LEU A 226 8.92 -2.41 -21.76
CA LEU A 226 9.37 -2.16 -23.13
C LEU A 226 8.29 -1.33 -23.83
N GLY A 227 8.61 -0.10 -24.20
CA GLY A 227 7.75 0.80 -24.96
C GLY A 227 8.15 0.83 -26.43
N PHE A 228 7.19 0.75 -27.32
CA PHE A 228 7.39 0.79 -28.77
C PHE A 228 6.56 1.94 -29.36
N ASP A 229 7.19 2.97 -29.87
CA ASP A 229 6.54 4.02 -30.65
C ASP A 229 6.31 3.49 -32.07
N LEU A 230 5.08 3.02 -32.34
CA LEU A 230 4.72 2.33 -33.59
C LEU A 230 4.51 3.35 -34.74
N ALA A 231 3.92 4.50 -34.41
CA ALA A 231 3.67 5.61 -35.30
C ALA A 231 3.41 6.89 -34.47
N PRO A 232 3.37 8.10 -35.05
CA PRO A 232 2.96 9.29 -34.34
C PRO A 232 1.62 9.11 -33.62
N GLY A 233 1.60 9.25 -32.30
CA GLY A 233 0.42 9.02 -31.46
C GLY A 233 0.06 7.56 -31.21
N SER A 234 0.86 6.59 -31.66
CA SER A 234 0.62 5.15 -31.48
C SER A 234 1.74 4.50 -30.68
N ARG A 235 1.45 3.96 -29.52
CA ARG A 235 2.43 3.33 -28.62
C ARG A 235 1.92 1.99 -28.08
N LEU A 236 2.82 1.02 -28.00
CA LEU A 236 2.63 -0.25 -27.32
C LEU A 236 3.63 -0.38 -26.17
N ASP A 237 3.16 -0.56 -24.94
CA ASP A 237 3.99 -0.90 -23.80
C ASP A 237 3.76 -2.37 -23.40
N LEU A 238 4.85 -3.12 -23.22
CA LEU A 238 4.86 -4.45 -22.65
C LEU A 238 5.46 -4.40 -21.25
N VAL A 239 4.76 -4.95 -20.27
CA VAL A 239 5.18 -4.96 -18.85
C VAL A 239 5.27 -6.40 -18.37
N LEU A 240 6.41 -6.76 -17.77
CA LEU A 240 6.68 -8.08 -17.20
C LEU A 240 7.12 -7.90 -15.73
N ASN A 241 6.55 -8.71 -14.84
CA ASN A 241 6.95 -8.76 -13.43
C ASN A 241 7.18 -10.21 -13.01
N TYR A 242 8.25 -10.44 -12.27
CA TYR A 242 8.56 -11.71 -11.64
C TYR A 242 9.02 -11.49 -10.20
N LEU A 243 8.57 -12.35 -9.30
CA LEU A 243 8.99 -12.39 -7.90
C LEU A 243 9.12 -13.84 -7.46
N ASP A 244 10.22 -14.16 -6.79
CA ASP A 244 10.44 -15.42 -6.07
C ASP A 244 10.93 -15.11 -4.64
N ALA A 245 10.12 -15.49 -3.66
CA ALA A 245 10.43 -15.44 -2.23
C ALA A 245 10.29 -16.84 -1.67
N PRO A 246 11.32 -17.70 -1.80
CA PRO A 246 11.21 -19.13 -1.53
C PRO A 246 11.07 -19.47 -0.04
N ASP A 247 11.60 -18.63 0.84
CA ASP A 247 11.58 -18.86 2.27
C ASP A 247 11.58 -17.51 3.01
N ALA A 248 10.45 -17.17 3.62
CA ALA A 248 10.30 -16.08 4.54
C ALA A 248 9.75 -16.60 5.86
N GLN A 249 10.57 -16.60 6.90
CA GLN A 249 10.21 -17.05 8.23
C GLN A 249 9.26 -16.06 8.90
N ASP A 250 8.31 -16.58 9.67
CA ASP A 250 7.28 -15.79 10.37
C ASP A 250 7.46 -15.94 11.90
N PRO A 251 8.01 -14.94 12.59
CA PRO A 251 8.22 -14.98 14.03
C PRO A 251 6.91 -14.86 14.84
N LEU A 252 5.79 -14.57 14.17
CA LEU A 252 4.47 -14.24 14.74
C LEU A 252 4.49 -12.97 15.61
N GLY A 253 3.31 -12.48 15.99
CA GLY A 253 3.19 -11.37 16.94
C GLY A 253 3.61 -11.75 18.36
N LEU A 254 3.91 -10.76 19.19
CA LEU A 254 4.23 -10.90 20.61
C LEU A 254 3.08 -10.39 21.50
N SER A 255 2.93 -10.97 22.69
CA SER A 255 2.16 -10.35 23.77
C SER A 255 2.92 -9.13 24.35
N ARG A 256 2.26 -8.33 25.19
CA ARG A 256 2.92 -7.21 25.88
C ARG A 256 4.12 -7.69 26.72
N ASP A 257 3.94 -8.76 27.49
CA ASP A 257 5.00 -9.26 28.36
C ASP A 257 6.19 -9.77 27.56
N GLN A 258 5.93 -10.50 26.48
CA GLN A 258 6.98 -10.95 25.55
C GLN A 258 7.71 -9.75 24.89
N PHE A 259 6.97 -8.75 24.42
CA PHE A 259 7.54 -7.54 23.83
C PHE A 259 8.42 -6.76 24.83
N ASN A 260 7.98 -6.65 26.10
CA ASN A 260 8.74 -5.96 27.13
C ASN A 260 9.98 -6.75 27.58
N ALA A 261 9.91 -8.09 27.58
CA ALA A 261 11.01 -8.94 27.96
C ALA A 261 12.13 -8.97 26.91
N ASP A 262 11.76 -9.22 25.67
CA ASP A 262 12.69 -9.23 24.52
C ASP A 262 11.92 -9.00 23.21
N PRO A 263 12.03 -7.84 22.55
CA PRO A 263 11.37 -7.56 21.29
C PRO A 263 11.93 -8.37 20.10
N ARG A 264 13.12 -8.95 20.24
CA ARG A 264 13.76 -9.75 19.18
C ARG A 264 13.29 -11.19 19.15
N GLN A 265 12.70 -11.70 20.22
CA GLN A 265 12.28 -13.10 20.31
C GLN A 265 11.23 -13.46 19.25
N ALA A 266 11.27 -14.71 18.78
CA ALA A 266 10.13 -15.37 18.16
C ALA A 266 9.27 -16.05 19.24
N THR A 267 8.00 -16.29 18.94
CA THR A 267 7.19 -17.16 19.82
C THR A 267 7.66 -18.62 19.73
N SER A 268 7.59 -19.36 20.83
CA SER A 268 8.00 -20.77 20.83
C SER A 268 7.23 -21.62 19.80
N VAL A 269 5.96 -21.28 19.54
CA VAL A 269 5.17 -21.99 18.53
C VAL A 269 5.63 -21.66 17.09
N ALA A 270 6.23 -20.47 16.85
CA ALA A 270 6.80 -20.16 15.55
C ALA A 270 7.95 -21.10 15.20
N THR A 271 8.86 -21.32 16.14
CA THR A 271 10.00 -22.22 15.93
C THR A 271 9.57 -23.68 15.91
N GLN A 272 8.62 -24.11 16.78
CA GLN A 272 8.11 -25.48 16.83
C GLN A 272 7.43 -25.89 15.52
N PHE A 273 6.59 -25.02 14.96
CA PHE A 273 5.89 -25.28 13.69
C PHE A 273 6.64 -24.78 12.47
N ASN A 274 7.84 -24.21 12.66
CA ASN A 274 8.63 -23.62 11.59
C ASN A 274 7.75 -22.74 10.67
N THR A 275 7.04 -21.77 11.29
CA THR A 275 6.10 -20.91 10.58
C THR A 275 6.85 -20.10 9.53
N ARG A 276 6.39 -20.18 8.27
CA ARG A 276 7.04 -19.58 7.11
C ARG A 276 6.07 -19.44 5.96
N LYS A 277 6.47 -18.67 4.96
CA LYS A 277 5.71 -18.48 3.72
C LYS A 277 6.64 -18.44 2.53
N SER A 278 6.27 -19.15 1.48
CA SER A 278 6.89 -19.06 0.15
C SER A 278 5.92 -18.41 -0.80
N VAL A 279 6.43 -17.52 -1.68
CA VAL A 279 5.63 -16.84 -2.68
C VAL A 279 6.39 -16.83 -4.00
N ARG A 280 5.73 -17.29 -5.07
CA ARG A 280 6.22 -17.09 -6.46
C ARG A 280 5.13 -16.43 -7.27
N GLN A 281 5.51 -15.44 -8.08
CA GLN A 281 4.56 -14.72 -8.92
C GLN A 281 5.20 -14.31 -10.24
N SER A 282 4.41 -14.41 -11.32
CA SER A 282 4.75 -13.85 -12.62
C SER A 282 3.53 -13.17 -13.23
N GLN A 283 3.76 -12.04 -13.91
CA GLN A 283 2.71 -11.31 -14.63
C GLN A 283 3.26 -10.73 -15.92
N ALA A 284 2.47 -10.77 -16.97
CA ALA A 284 2.72 -10.05 -18.21
C ALA A 284 1.51 -9.20 -18.56
N GLY A 285 1.74 -8.03 -19.14
CA GLY A 285 0.70 -7.15 -19.64
C GLY A 285 1.12 -6.39 -20.88
N ALA A 286 0.15 -6.03 -21.69
CA ALA A 286 0.30 -5.20 -22.87
C ALA A 286 -0.66 -4.04 -22.83
N ILE A 287 -0.18 -2.85 -23.12
CA ILE A 287 -0.94 -1.61 -23.13
C ILE A 287 -0.73 -0.93 -24.48
N PHE A 288 -1.80 -0.85 -25.25
CA PHE A 288 -1.79 -0.12 -26.51
C PHE A 288 -2.51 1.22 -26.34
N THR A 289 -1.86 2.29 -26.72
CA THR A 289 -2.42 3.65 -26.69
C THR A 289 -2.35 4.26 -28.09
N GLN A 290 -3.48 4.74 -28.58
CA GLN A 290 -3.61 5.45 -29.85
C GLN A 290 -4.25 6.81 -29.63
N GLN A 291 -3.54 7.86 -30.02
CA GLN A 291 -4.08 9.24 -30.07
C GLN A 291 -4.56 9.56 -31.47
N PHE A 292 -5.73 10.16 -31.55
CA PHE A 292 -6.34 10.67 -32.78
C PHE A 292 -6.75 12.12 -32.52
N ASP A 293 -6.10 13.11 -33.04
CA ASP A 293 -6.41 14.54 -32.81
C ASP A 293 -6.88 14.84 -31.35
N SER A 294 -8.21 14.78 -31.17
CA SER A 294 -8.89 15.06 -29.89
C SER A 294 -9.32 13.81 -29.11
N GLN A 295 -8.93 12.63 -29.55
CA GLN A 295 -9.36 11.35 -28.93
C GLN A 295 -8.16 10.49 -28.57
N THR A 296 -8.32 9.71 -27.51
CA THR A 296 -7.35 8.69 -27.10
C THR A 296 -8.08 7.36 -26.87
N LEU A 297 -7.62 6.34 -27.54
CA LEU A 297 -8.00 4.94 -27.26
C LEU A 297 -6.88 4.28 -26.49
N ARG A 298 -7.20 3.65 -25.35
CA ARG A 298 -6.28 2.80 -24.59
C ARG A 298 -6.87 1.44 -24.39
N LEU A 299 -6.13 0.41 -24.82
CA LEU A 299 -6.48 -1.00 -24.64
C LEU A 299 -5.40 -1.64 -23.77
N MET A 300 -5.79 -2.45 -22.80
CA MET A 300 -4.88 -3.18 -21.94
C MET A 300 -5.37 -4.60 -21.79
N ALA A 301 -4.42 -5.55 -21.79
CA ALA A 301 -4.66 -6.93 -21.41
C ALA A 301 -3.49 -7.42 -20.55
N TYR A 302 -3.77 -8.25 -19.56
CA TYR A 302 -2.75 -8.83 -18.69
C TYR A 302 -3.13 -10.22 -18.22
N GLY A 303 -2.13 -10.98 -17.80
CA GLY A 303 -2.32 -12.28 -17.16
C GLY A 303 -1.13 -12.65 -16.30
N GLY A 304 -1.36 -13.49 -15.31
CA GLY A 304 -0.32 -13.89 -14.38
C GLY A 304 -0.67 -15.13 -13.59
N GLN A 305 0.33 -15.61 -12.86
CA GLN A 305 0.25 -16.74 -11.95
C GLN A 305 0.84 -16.36 -10.62
N ARG A 306 0.28 -16.88 -9.53
CA ARG A 306 0.78 -16.71 -8.17
C ARG A 306 0.60 -17.99 -7.38
N SER A 307 1.70 -18.51 -6.81
CA SER A 307 1.70 -19.63 -5.89
C SER A 307 2.08 -19.15 -4.50
N VAL A 308 1.41 -19.65 -3.48
CA VAL A 308 1.69 -19.35 -2.07
C VAL A 308 1.61 -20.62 -1.26
N GLU A 309 2.68 -20.99 -0.57
CA GLU A 309 2.68 -22.01 0.46
C GLU A 309 2.95 -21.36 1.82
N GLN A 310 2.12 -21.66 2.83
CA GLN A 310 2.27 -21.06 4.14
C GLN A 310 2.04 -22.10 5.26
N PHE A 311 3.02 -22.20 6.16
CA PHE A 311 2.95 -23.01 7.38
C PHE A 311 2.53 -22.14 8.56
N LEU A 312 1.41 -22.49 9.19
CA LEU A 312 0.84 -21.79 10.34
C LEU A 312 1.12 -22.53 11.64
N SER A 313 1.03 -21.83 12.77
CA SER A 313 1.19 -22.40 14.13
C SER A 313 -0.10 -23.02 14.68
N VAL A 314 -0.86 -23.75 13.86
CA VAL A 314 -2.11 -24.38 14.28
C VAL A 314 -1.82 -25.60 15.13
N PRO A 315 -2.29 -25.69 16.41
CA PRO A 315 -2.04 -26.84 17.28
C PRO A 315 -2.63 -28.13 16.71
N VAL A 316 -1.92 -29.26 16.88
CA VAL A 316 -2.34 -30.61 16.44
C VAL A 316 -3.74 -30.95 16.93
N ALA A 317 -4.05 -30.64 18.20
CA ALA A 317 -5.35 -30.97 18.81
C ALA A 317 -6.52 -30.27 18.07
N VAL A 318 -6.32 -29.05 17.58
CA VAL A 318 -7.34 -28.29 16.82
C VAL A 318 -7.59 -28.94 15.45
N GLN A 319 -6.53 -29.46 14.83
CA GLN A 319 -6.60 -30.11 13.52
C GLN A 319 -7.23 -31.51 13.53
N ARG A 320 -7.45 -32.11 14.73
CA ARG A 320 -8.23 -33.32 14.85
C ARG A 320 -9.72 -33.15 14.53
N ASN A 321 -10.22 -31.92 14.57
CA ASN A 321 -11.59 -31.64 14.10
C ASN A 321 -11.67 -31.91 12.57
N PRO A 322 -12.56 -32.82 12.12
CA PRO A 322 -12.67 -33.18 10.68
C PRO A 322 -13.05 -32.00 9.77
N LEU A 323 -13.67 -30.95 10.30
CA LEU A 323 -14.02 -29.72 9.57
C LEU A 323 -12.88 -28.70 9.51
N HIS A 324 -11.75 -28.96 10.19
CA HIS A 324 -10.63 -28.03 10.21
C HIS A 324 -9.74 -28.21 8.99
N ALA A 325 -9.48 -27.11 8.26
CA ALA A 325 -8.76 -27.13 6.99
C ALA A 325 -7.21 -27.27 7.07
N GLY A 326 -6.69 -27.82 8.20
CA GLY A 326 -5.24 -28.06 8.38
C GLY A 326 -4.45 -26.81 8.84
N GLY A 327 -3.15 -26.92 8.94
CA GLY A 327 -2.21 -25.86 9.35
C GLY A 327 -1.26 -25.43 8.23
N VAL A 328 -1.29 -26.07 7.06
CA VAL A 328 -0.60 -25.64 5.84
C VAL A 328 -1.64 -25.15 4.85
N ILE A 329 -1.37 -24.00 4.25
CA ILE A 329 -2.17 -23.42 3.16
C ILE A 329 -1.31 -23.47 1.91
N ASP A 330 -1.88 -24.01 0.83
CA ASP A 330 -1.24 -24.05 -0.49
C ASP A 330 -2.22 -23.51 -1.53
N LEU A 331 -1.82 -22.46 -2.24
CA LEU A 331 -2.63 -21.70 -3.17
C LEU A 331 -1.93 -21.60 -4.52
N ASP A 332 -2.57 -22.07 -5.57
CA ASP A 332 -2.19 -21.82 -6.96
C ASP A 332 -3.24 -20.99 -7.66
N SER A 333 -2.89 -19.78 -8.06
CA SER A 333 -3.80 -18.82 -8.67
C SER A 333 -3.34 -18.44 -10.06
N ASN A 334 -4.29 -18.47 -11.02
CA ASN A 334 -4.15 -17.83 -12.31
C ASN A 334 -5.10 -16.64 -12.36
N TYR A 335 -4.62 -15.50 -12.84
CA TYR A 335 -5.44 -14.31 -12.98
C TYR A 335 -5.18 -13.62 -14.31
N GLU A 336 -6.20 -12.97 -14.83
CA GLU A 336 -6.21 -12.35 -16.15
C GLU A 336 -7.20 -11.18 -16.17
N GLY A 337 -6.98 -10.22 -17.06
CA GLY A 337 -7.94 -9.14 -17.25
C GLY A 337 -7.69 -8.33 -18.51
N ALA A 338 -8.69 -7.54 -18.86
CA ALA A 338 -8.65 -6.59 -19.96
C ALA A 338 -9.37 -5.29 -19.57
N ASP A 339 -8.87 -4.16 -20.08
CA ASP A 339 -9.44 -2.83 -19.91
C ASP A 339 -9.46 -2.11 -21.25
N ALA A 340 -10.56 -1.45 -21.56
CA ALA A 340 -10.70 -0.60 -22.74
C ALA A 340 -11.22 0.76 -22.31
N ARG A 341 -10.55 1.85 -22.76
CA ARG A 341 -10.89 3.23 -22.46
C ARG A 341 -10.86 4.06 -23.72
N TRP A 342 -11.86 4.88 -23.87
CA TRP A 342 -11.90 5.93 -24.87
C TRP A 342 -12.08 7.27 -24.20
N ALA A 343 -11.20 8.21 -24.50
CA ALA A 343 -11.23 9.58 -24.00
C ALA A 343 -11.37 10.55 -25.18
N TRP A 344 -12.18 11.56 -25.00
CA TRP A 344 -12.35 12.67 -25.92
C TRP A 344 -12.05 13.99 -25.23
N GLN A 345 -11.32 14.87 -25.92
CA GLN A 345 -10.99 16.21 -25.49
C GLN A 345 -11.56 17.22 -26.48
N GLY A 346 -12.27 18.23 -26.00
CA GLY A 346 -12.88 19.23 -26.84
C GLY A 346 -13.40 20.41 -26.03
N GLN A 347 -14.43 21.05 -26.53
CA GLN A 347 -15.04 22.18 -25.87
C GLN A 347 -16.56 22.02 -25.79
N ALA A 348 -17.13 22.45 -24.65
CA ALA A 348 -18.55 22.68 -24.49
C ALA A 348 -18.77 24.14 -24.12
N LEU A 349 -19.65 24.84 -24.88
CA LEU A 349 -19.90 26.27 -24.70
C LEU A 349 -18.62 27.14 -24.79
N GLY A 350 -17.68 26.76 -25.69
CA GLY A 350 -16.39 27.44 -25.85
C GLY A 350 -15.39 27.21 -24.71
N ARG A 351 -15.59 26.21 -23.83
CA ARG A 351 -14.77 25.90 -22.65
C ARG A 351 -14.26 24.47 -22.68
N PRO A 352 -13.03 24.19 -22.17
CA PRO A 352 -12.43 22.87 -22.19
C PRO A 352 -13.32 21.82 -21.50
N LEU A 353 -13.56 20.71 -22.20
CA LEU A 353 -14.29 19.54 -21.72
C LEU A 353 -13.51 18.27 -22.10
N GLN A 354 -13.36 17.38 -21.16
CA GLN A 354 -12.90 16.02 -21.39
C GLN A 354 -13.97 15.02 -20.97
N PHE A 355 -14.10 13.95 -21.73
CA PHE A 355 -15.01 12.86 -21.45
C PHE A 355 -14.30 11.54 -21.64
N THR A 356 -14.40 10.64 -20.66
CA THR A 356 -13.80 9.31 -20.69
C THR A 356 -14.84 8.26 -20.37
N VAL A 357 -14.90 7.20 -21.16
CA VAL A 357 -15.69 6.00 -20.89
C VAL A 357 -14.78 4.79 -20.95
N GLY A 358 -15.12 3.77 -20.20
CA GLY A 358 -14.35 2.53 -20.24
C GLY A 358 -15.07 1.36 -19.58
N ALA A 359 -14.52 0.19 -19.82
CA ALA A 359 -14.94 -1.05 -19.19
C ALA A 359 -13.72 -1.92 -18.91
N ASN A 360 -13.77 -2.70 -17.83
CA ASN A 360 -12.79 -3.73 -17.56
C ASN A 360 -13.45 -5.03 -17.12
N VAL A 361 -12.76 -6.13 -17.39
CA VAL A 361 -13.07 -7.46 -16.87
C VAL A 361 -11.79 -8.04 -16.28
N ASP A 362 -11.90 -8.54 -15.05
CA ASP A 362 -10.81 -9.19 -14.33
C ASP A 362 -11.32 -10.53 -13.81
N ARG A 363 -10.51 -11.57 -13.90
CA ARG A 363 -10.84 -12.92 -13.43
C ARG A 363 -9.66 -13.53 -12.69
N GLN A 364 -9.95 -14.24 -11.60
CA GLN A 364 -8.99 -15.10 -10.90
C GLN A 364 -9.60 -16.48 -10.72
N ARG A 365 -8.80 -17.51 -10.96
CA ARG A 365 -9.07 -18.90 -10.61
C ARG A 365 -7.99 -19.37 -9.67
N GLN A 366 -8.38 -19.92 -8.54
CA GLN A 366 -7.48 -20.36 -7.49
C GLN A 366 -7.79 -21.81 -7.13
N HIS A 367 -6.77 -22.66 -7.17
CA HIS A 367 -6.81 -23.95 -6.51
C HIS A 367 -6.28 -23.78 -5.10
N ARG A 368 -7.11 -24.09 -4.11
CA ARG A 368 -6.78 -23.96 -2.70
C ARG A 368 -6.78 -25.31 -2.04
N THR A 369 -5.62 -25.74 -1.56
CA THR A 369 -5.46 -26.91 -0.74
C THR A 369 -5.06 -26.55 0.68
N GLY A 370 -5.39 -27.42 1.61
CA GLY A 370 -5.01 -27.29 3.02
C GLY A 370 -4.57 -28.64 3.56
N TYR A 371 -3.49 -28.65 4.35
CA TYR A 371 -2.93 -29.87 4.88
C TYR A 371 -2.69 -29.74 6.39
N GLU A 372 -2.58 -30.84 7.07
CA GLU A 372 -2.03 -30.86 8.42
C GLU A 372 -0.60 -30.31 8.39
N ASN A 373 -0.18 -29.61 9.46
CA ASN A 373 1.19 -29.09 9.59
C ASN A 373 2.07 -30.04 10.42
N PHE A 374 1.76 -31.32 10.42
CA PHE A 374 2.50 -32.35 11.14
C PHE A 374 2.35 -33.73 10.49
N VAL A 375 3.33 -34.62 10.76
CA VAL A 375 3.31 -36.05 10.44
C VAL A 375 3.78 -36.81 11.69
N GLY A 376 2.90 -37.60 12.31
CA GLY A 376 3.18 -38.20 13.59
C GLY A 376 3.48 -37.12 14.64
N ASP A 377 4.67 -37.19 15.28
CA ASP A 377 5.14 -36.21 16.27
C ASP A 377 6.00 -35.08 15.63
N THR A 378 6.26 -35.14 14.34
CA THR A 378 7.07 -34.14 13.65
C THR A 378 6.18 -32.98 13.25
N LEU A 379 6.45 -31.76 13.80
CA LEU A 379 5.73 -30.52 13.52
C LEU A 379 6.40 -29.73 12.40
N GLY A 380 5.66 -28.81 11.76
CA GLY A 380 6.16 -27.91 10.72
C GLY A 380 6.43 -28.57 9.37
N VAL A 381 5.85 -29.74 9.14
CA VAL A 381 5.89 -30.51 7.89
C VAL A 381 4.49 -30.68 7.33
N GLN A 382 4.38 -30.81 6.01
CA GLN A 382 3.10 -31.04 5.33
C GLN A 382 2.62 -32.48 5.59
N GLY A 383 1.43 -32.59 6.18
CA GLY A 383 0.79 -33.86 6.51
C GLY A 383 -0.38 -34.20 5.59
N ALA A 384 -1.44 -34.79 6.16
CA ALA A 384 -2.61 -35.22 5.40
C ALA A 384 -3.43 -34.07 4.82
N LEU A 385 -4.04 -34.29 3.65
CA LEU A 385 -4.95 -33.34 3.00
C LEU A 385 -6.19 -33.09 3.88
N ARG A 386 -6.60 -31.83 4.03
CA ARG A 386 -7.70 -31.37 4.87
C ARG A 386 -8.66 -30.42 4.17
N ARG A 387 -8.29 -29.88 3.03
CA ARG A 387 -9.08 -29.01 2.17
C ARG A 387 -8.65 -29.15 0.72
N ASN A 388 -9.58 -29.16 -0.20
CA ASN A 388 -9.33 -29.12 -1.64
C ASN A 388 -10.52 -28.43 -2.32
N GLN A 389 -10.30 -27.26 -2.87
CA GLN A 389 -11.37 -26.48 -3.51
C GLN A 389 -10.85 -25.67 -4.69
N ARG A 390 -11.73 -25.36 -5.62
CA ARG A 390 -11.48 -24.43 -6.72
C ARG A 390 -12.34 -23.20 -6.52
N ASP A 391 -11.67 -22.07 -6.34
CA ASP A 391 -12.29 -20.78 -6.14
C ASP A 391 -12.16 -19.93 -7.41
N GLN A 392 -13.20 -19.21 -7.78
CA GLN A 392 -13.19 -18.27 -8.88
C GLN A 392 -13.83 -16.96 -8.45
N VAL A 393 -13.20 -15.85 -8.79
CA VAL A 393 -13.81 -14.51 -8.74
C VAL A 393 -13.71 -13.85 -10.10
N GLU A 394 -14.77 -13.18 -10.49
CA GLU A 394 -14.87 -12.38 -11.71
C GLU A 394 -15.41 -11.00 -11.34
N ASN A 395 -14.74 -9.97 -11.84
CA ASN A 395 -15.15 -8.58 -11.68
C ASN A 395 -15.39 -7.98 -13.07
N VAL A 396 -16.55 -7.36 -13.26
CA VAL A 396 -16.90 -6.63 -14.49
C VAL A 396 -17.32 -5.22 -14.11
N ASP A 397 -16.64 -4.24 -14.67
CA ASP A 397 -16.87 -2.83 -14.38
C ASP A 397 -17.09 -2.04 -15.66
N GLN A 398 -17.96 -1.03 -15.56
CA GLN A 398 -18.14 0.01 -16.57
C GLN A 398 -18.06 1.37 -15.88
N PHE A 399 -17.44 2.35 -16.51
CA PHE A 399 -17.33 3.68 -15.95
C PHE A 399 -17.43 4.78 -17.00
N ALA A 400 -17.87 5.94 -16.55
CA ALA A 400 -17.85 7.18 -17.31
C ALA A 400 -17.37 8.32 -16.41
N GLN A 401 -16.62 9.25 -16.99
CA GLN A 401 -16.08 10.40 -16.28
C GLN A 401 -16.07 11.61 -17.22
N ALA A 402 -16.37 12.80 -16.67
CA ALA A 402 -16.29 14.06 -17.38
C ALA A 402 -15.57 15.11 -16.51
N TRP A 403 -14.59 15.80 -17.09
CA TRP A 403 -13.99 17.00 -16.51
C TRP A 403 -14.35 18.18 -17.39
N TRP A 404 -14.85 19.25 -16.77
CA TRP A 404 -15.29 20.44 -17.48
C TRP A 404 -14.88 21.72 -16.75
N GLN A 405 -14.16 22.59 -17.44
CA GLN A 405 -13.85 23.93 -16.98
C GLN A 405 -14.85 24.92 -17.57
N TRP A 406 -15.95 25.21 -16.89
CA TRP A 406 -17.01 26.07 -17.42
C TRP A 406 -16.74 27.57 -17.29
N SER A 407 -15.70 27.96 -16.53
CA SER A 407 -15.22 29.33 -16.43
C SER A 407 -13.72 29.38 -16.15
N ASP A 408 -13.11 30.56 -16.18
CA ASP A 408 -11.68 30.74 -15.87
C ASP A 408 -11.34 30.34 -14.42
N ARG A 409 -12.34 30.36 -13.52
CA ARG A 409 -12.17 30.11 -12.11
C ARG A 409 -12.76 28.77 -11.62
N TRP A 410 -13.61 28.13 -12.42
CA TRP A 410 -14.35 26.98 -11.95
C TRP A 410 -14.22 25.79 -12.90
N SER A 411 -13.91 24.63 -12.33
CA SER A 411 -13.99 23.35 -13.03
C SER A 411 -14.69 22.30 -12.19
N ALA A 412 -15.22 21.27 -12.83
CA ALA A 412 -15.82 20.11 -12.17
C ALA A 412 -15.28 18.82 -12.76
N LEU A 413 -15.25 17.80 -11.92
CA LEU A 413 -15.00 16.40 -12.27
C LEU A 413 -16.19 15.58 -11.78
N LEU A 414 -16.85 14.88 -12.70
CA LEU A 414 -17.97 14.01 -12.43
C LEU A 414 -17.62 12.60 -12.89
N GLY A 415 -18.01 11.60 -12.16
CA GLY A 415 -17.77 10.21 -12.54
C GLY A 415 -18.82 9.25 -11.99
N VAL A 416 -18.98 8.13 -12.66
CA VAL A 416 -19.79 7.01 -12.18
C VAL A 416 -19.15 5.72 -12.61
N ARG A 417 -19.18 4.72 -11.73
CA ARG A 417 -18.77 3.34 -12.01
C ARG A 417 -19.87 2.39 -11.58
N HIS A 418 -20.12 1.38 -12.39
CA HIS A 418 -20.91 0.20 -12.02
C HIS A 418 -19.99 -1.01 -11.96
N SER A 419 -20.00 -1.70 -10.81
CA SER A 419 -19.16 -2.87 -10.55
C SER A 419 -20.02 -4.07 -10.22
N GLN A 420 -19.66 -5.23 -10.77
CA GLN A 420 -20.28 -6.52 -10.48
C GLN A 420 -19.18 -7.54 -10.19
N VAL A 421 -19.20 -8.12 -9.00
CA VAL A 421 -18.19 -9.08 -8.52
C VAL A 421 -18.88 -10.40 -8.18
N ARG A 422 -18.48 -11.49 -8.84
CA ARG A 422 -19.06 -12.83 -8.68
C ARG A 422 -18.04 -13.78 -8.11
N PHE A 423 -18.38 -14.42 -7.00
CA PHE A 423 -17.60 -15.47 -6.34
C PHE A 423 -18.26 -16.83 -6.59
N ARG A 424 -17.43 -17.84 -6.85
CA ARG A 424 -17.81 -19.24 -6.92
C ARG A 424 -16.73 -20.08 -6.25
N SER A 425 -17.15 -21.05 -5.45
CA SER A 425 -16.28 -22.08 -4.87
C SER A 425 -16.85 -23.44 -5.18
N GLU A 426 -16.01 -24.39 -5.58
CA GLU A 426 -16.32 -25.79 -5.80
C GLU A 426 -15.46 -26.63 -4.84
N ASP A 427 -16.13 -27.32 -3.92
CA ASP A 427 -15.47 -28.20 -2.96
C ASP A 427 -15.19 -29.58 -3.58
N HIS A 428 -13.96 -30.05 -3.38
CA HIS A 428 -13.49 -31.38 -3.81
C HIS A 428 -13.00 -32.22 -2.65
N TYR A 429 -13.17 -31.76 -1.40
CA TYR A 429 -12.80 -32.50 -0.18
C TYR A 429 -14.04 -32.92 0.60
N ILE A 430 -14.86 -33.74 0.00
CA ILE A 430 -16.12 -34.26 0.58
C ILE A 430 -15.82 -35.61 1.20
N VAL A 431 -15.50 -35.64 2.51
CA VAL A 431 -15.06 -36.84 3.22
C VAL A 431 -15.63 -36.92 4.65
N GLY A 432 -16.19 -38.06 5.02
CA GLY A 432 -16.68 -38.30 6.37
C GLY A 432 -17.78 -37.31 6.79
N ARG A 433 -17.46 -36.43 7.78
CA ARG A 433 -18.37 -35.38 8.27
C ARG A 433 -18.20 -34.05 7.54
N ASN A 434 -17.26 -33.95 6.61
CA ASN A 434 -17.10 -32.74 5.80
C ASN A 434 -18.05 -32.79 4.63
N PRO A 435 -19.12 -31.97 4.62
CA PRO A 435 -20.11 -31.96 3.55
C PRO A 435 -19.56 -31.26 2.30
N ASP A 436 -20.36 -31.24 1.22
CA ASP A 436 -20.11 -30.38 0.08
C ASP A 436 -20.37 -28.91 0.48
N ASP A 437 -19.30 -28.12 0.50
CA ASP A 437 -19.30 -26.70 0.88
C ASP A 437 -19.27 -25.76 -0.33
N SER A 438 -19.55 -26.29 -1.53
CA SER A 438 -19.64 -25.49 -2.76
C SER A 438 -20.65 -24.36 -2.63
N GLY A 439 -20.35 -23.21 -3.22
CA GLY A 439 -21.26 -22.09 -3.14
C GLY A 439 -20.90 -20.94 -4.08
N ARG A 440 -21.80 -19.96 -4.14
CA ARG A 440 -21.61 -18.75 -4.95
C ARG A 440 -22.17 -17.52 -4.26
N ARG A 441 -21.57 -16.37 -4.53
CA ARG A 441 -22.06 -15.07 -4.08
C ARG A 441 -21.82 -14.01 -5.14
N GLU A 442 -22.75 -13.07 -5.26
CA GLU A 442 -22.63 -11.93 -6.15
C GLU A 442 -22.82 -10.64 -5.37
N TYR A 443 -22.01 -9.62 -5.70
CA TYR A 443 -22.09 -8.27 -5.17
C TYR A 443 -22.12 -7.30 -6.35
N SER A 444 -22.90 -6.22 -6.21
CA SER A 444 -22.91 -5.15 -7.21
C SER A 444 -23.09 -3.79 -6.56
N ALA A 445 -22.49 -2.77 -7.14
CA ALA A 445 -22.67 -1.40 -6.69
C ALA A 445 -22.51 -0.40 -7.84
N THR A 446 -23.22 0.71 -7.72
CA THR A 446 -22.98 1.90 -8.54
C THR A 446 -22.41 2.99 -7.64
N THR A 447 -21.22 3.49 -7.99
CA THR A 447 -20.43 4.43 -7.22
C THR A 447 -20.28 5.76 -7.98
N PRO A 448 -21.22 6.71 -7.78
CA PRO A 448 -21.07 8.07 -8.32
C PRO A 448 -20.03 8.86 -7.52
N VAL A 449 -19.35 9.79 -8.20
CA VAL A 449 -18.44 10.75 -7.60
C VAL A 449 -18.58 12.10 -8.29
N ALA A 450 -18.45 13.18 -7.54
CA ALA A 450 -18.45 14.55 -8.04
C ALA A 450 -17.47 15.42 -7.26
N GLY A 451 -16.84 16.35 -7.94
CA GLY A 451 -15.99 17.34 -7.30
C GLY A 451 -15.91 18.64 -8.11
N ILE A 452 -15.62 19.72 -7.41
CA ILE A 452 -15.47 21.06 -7.98
C ILE A 452 -14.16 21.66 -7.50
N VAL A 453 -13.55 22.49 -8.35
CA VAL A 453 -12.36 23.30 -8.03
C VAL A 453 -12.68 24.77 -8.28
N PHE A 454 -12.29 25.61 -7.33
CA PHE A 454 -12.31 27.05 -7.45
C PHE A 454 -10.88 27.59 -7.50
N ARG A 455 -10.51 28.18 -8.61
CA ARG A 455 -9.25 28.91 -8.82
C ARG A 455 -9.38 30.30 -8.21
N ALA A 456 -8.88 30.48 -6.99
CA ALA A 456 -8.94 31.77 -6.30
C ALA A 456 -7.90 32.74 -6.88
N THR A 457 -6.67 32.27 -7.08
CA THR A 457 -5.56 32.95 -7.75
C THR A 457 -4.80 31.94 -8.64
N ASP A 458 -3.75 32.36 -9.33
CA ASP A 458 -2.90 31.41 -10.08
C ASP A 458 -2.19 30.41 -9.16
N ASP A 459 -1.93 30.78 -7.91
CA ASP A 459 -1.20 29.98 -6.92
C ASP A 459 -2.08 29.27 -5.89
N LEU A 460 -3.42 29.51 -5.89
CA LEU A 460 -4.32 28.99 -4.85
C LEU A 460 -5.59 28.37 -5.44
N ARG A 461 -5.87 27.12 -5.04
CA ARG A 461 -7.08 26.38 -5.35
C ARG A 461 -7.82 25.99 -4.07
N PHE A 462 -9.15 26.04 -4.13
CA PHE A 462 -10.03 25.38 -3.19
C PHE A 462 -10.82 24.32 -3.94
N TYR A 463 -11.09 23.20 -3.27
CA TYR A 463 -11.90 22.14 -3.87
C TYR A 463 -12.85 21.51 -2.85
N ALA A 464 -13.90 20.90 -3.37
CA ALA A 464 -14.79 20.04 -2.63
C ALA A 464 -15.15 18.83 -3.48
N SER A 465 -15.26 17.65 -2.85
CA SER A 465 -15.68 16.44 -3.53
C SER A 465 -16.51 15.51 -2.64
N ALA A 466 -17.35 14.71 -3.28
CA ALA A 466 -18.18 13.70 -2.63
C ALA A 466 -18.33 12.49 -3.54
N GLY A 467 -18.42 11.29 -2.94
CA GLY A 467 -18.61 10.06 -3.69
C GLY A 467 -18.96 8.86 -2.82
N ARG A 468 -19.32 7.75 -3.47
CA ARG A 468 -19.60 6.46 -2.82
C ARG A 468 -18.49 5.48 -3.13
N GLY A 469 -18.04 4.74 -2.11
CA GLY A 469 -17.10 3.63 -2.25
C GLY A 469 -17.82 2.29 -2.03
N PHE A 470 -17.17 1.21 -2.45
CA PHE A 470 -17.67 -0.14 -2.38
C PHE A 470 -16.52 -1.13 -2.16
N GLU A 471 -16.70 -2.06 -1.23
CA GLU A 471 -15.71 -3.11 -0.92
C GLU A 471 -16.42 -4.43 -0.71
N THR A 472 -16.07 -5.45 -1.51
CA THR A 472 -16.50 -6.83 -1.29
C THR A 472 -15.62 -7.52 -0.26
N PRO A 473 -16.06 -8.60 0.40
CA PRO A 473 -15.14 -9.52 1.03
C PRO A 473 -14.13 -10.07 0.01
N THR A 474 -12.91 -10.39 0.47
CA THR A 474 -11.89 -11.08 -0.31
C THR A 474 -11.97 -12.60 -0.06
N PHE A 475 -11.30 -13.43 -0.88
CA PHE A 475 -11.20 -14.87 -0.59
C PHE A 475 -10.55 -15.17 0.76
N ASN A 476 -9.63 -14.32 1.23
CA ASN A 476 -9.07 -14.44 2.57
C ASN A 476 -10.11 -14.21 3.66
N GLU A 477 -10.98 -13.22 3.48
CA GLU A 477 -12.05 -12.89 4.43
C GLU A 477 -13.19 -13.91 4.41
N LEU A 478 -13.50 -14.45 3.23
CA LEU A 478 -14.44 -15.56 3.08
C LEU A 478 -13.88 -16.90 3.55
N GLY A 479 -12.56 -17.01 3.70
CA GLY A 479 -11.83 -18.28 3.82
C GLY A 479 -12.21 -19.17 4.99
N TYR A 480 -12.76 -18.61 6.08
CA TYR A 480 -13.15 -19.34 7.28
C TYR A 480 -14.44 -18.76 7.88
N ARG A 481 -15.36 -19.63 8.24
CA ARG A 481 -16.61 -19.26 8.90
C ARG A 481 -16.39 -18.99 10.39
N SER A 482 -17.05 -17.96 10.91
CA SER A 482 -16.97 -17.61 12.35
C SER A 482 -17.71 -18.59 13.27
N ASP A 483 -18.63 -19.40 12.73
CA ASP A 483 -19.36 -20.46 13.44
C ASP A 483 -18.59 -21.80 13.53
N GLY A 484 -17.38 -21.86 12.92
CA GLY A 484 -16.52 -23.05 12.89
C GLY A 484 -17.00 -24.16 11.93
N ALA A 485 -18.04 -23.90 11.13
CA ALA A 485 -18.43 -24.80 10.05
C ALA A 485 -17.39 -24.78 8.92
N ALA A 486 -17.42 -25.79 8.08
CA ALA A 486 -16.59 -25.85 6.88
C ALA A 486 -17.10 -24.88 5.80
N GLY A 487 -16.30 -24.67 4.74
CA GLY A 487 -16.61 -23.83 3.59
C GLY A 487 -16.28 -22.35 3.75
N LEU A 488 -16.74 -21.57 2.77
CA LEU A 488 -16.56 -20.12 2.74
C LEU A 488 -17.68 -19.40 3.50
N ALA A 489 -17.35 -18.26 4.13
CA ALA A 489 -18.31 -17.37 4.80
C ALA A 489 -19.10 -16.54 3.77
N LEU A 490 -19.88 -17.17 2.91
CA LEU A 490 -20.62 -16.54 1.81
C LEU A 490 -21.80 -15.64 2.28
N ASP A 491 -22.09 -15.63 3.57
CA ASP A 491 -23.07 -14.76 4.23
C ASP A 491 -22.56 -13.33 4.47
N LEU A 492 -21.23 -13.10 4.37
CA LEU A 492 -20.67 -11.76 4.55
C LEU A 492 -21.18 -10.79 3.47
N GLY A 493 -21.60 -9.59 3.92
CA GLY A 493 -22.02 -8.49 3.06
C GLY A 493 -20.85 -7.71 2.46
N ALA A 494 -21.12 -6.88 1.48
CA ALA A 494 -20.17 -5.89 0.98
C ALA A 494 -20.35 -4.57 1.77
N ALA A 495 -19.23 -3.92 2.11
CA ALA A 495 -19.25 -2.61 2.74
C ALA A 495 -19.46 -1.51 1.68
N THR A 496 -20.22 -0.48 2.04
CA THR A 496 -20.42 0.72 1.21
C THR A 496 -20.07 1.97 2.01
N SER A 497 -19.40 2.94 1.37
CA SER A 497 -19.00 4.17 2.03
C SER A 497 -19.51 5.42 1.32
N ARG A 498 -19.77 6.47 2.09
CA ARG A 498 -20.04 7.84 1.62
C ARG A 498 -18.88 8.72 2.05
N ASN A 499 -18.16 9.23 1.08
CA ASN A 499 -16.92 9.97 1.28
C ASN A 499 -17.15 11.45 0.91
N TYR A 500 -16.66 12.35 1.74
CA TYR A 500 -16.70 13.79 1.55
C TYR A 500 -15.34 14.38 1.85
N GLU A 501 -14.90 15.33 1.03
CA GLU A 501 -13.64 16.02 1.19
C GLU A 501 -13.75 17.48 0.79
N VAL A 502 -13.12 18.37 1.55
CA VAL A 502 -12.87 19.77 1.19
C VAL A 502 -11.41 20.07 1.43
N GLY A 503 -10.79 20.84 0.56
CA GLY A 503 -9.37 21.15 0.73
C GLY A 503 -8.92 22.39 -0.03
N SER A 504 -7.66 22.72 0.19
CA SER A 504 -6.96 23.78 -0.50
C SER A 504 -5.59 23.31 -0.96
N LYS A 505 -5.13 23.82 -2.08
CA LYS A 505 -3.81 23.63 -2.65
C LYS A 505 -3.20 24.99 -2.94
N TRP A 506 -1.99 25.20 -2.47
CA TRP A 506 -1.21 26.40 -2.73
C TRP A 506 0.17 26.02 -3.26
N ARG A 507 0.62 26.69 -4.32
CA ARG A 507 1.96 26.55 -4.90
C ARG A 507 2.52 27.93 -5.16
N ALA A 508 3.62 28.27 -4.53
CA ALA A 508 4.33 29.51 -4.78
C ALA A 508 5.36 29.35 -5.91
N GLN A 509 5.68 30.43 -6.58
CA GLN A 509 6.75 30.47 -7.59
C GLN A 509 8.13 30.12 -7.02
N SER A 510 8.32 30.27 -5.71
CA SER A 510 9.53 29.85 -5.00
C SER A 510 9.70 28.32 -4.89
N GLY A 511 8.73 27.53 -5.35
CA GLY A 511 8.69 26.08 -5.17
C GLY A 511 8.09 25.62 -3.83
N ALA A 512 7.64 26.56 -2.97
CA ALA A 512 6.91 26.19 -1.77
C ALA A 512 5.50 25.68 -2.15
N ALA A 513 5.03 24.63 -1.48
CA ALA A 513 3.72 24.05 -1.71
C ALA A 513 3.06 23.64 -0.38
N LEU A 514 1.77 23.90 -0.29
CA LEU A 514 0.93 23.51 0.86
C LEU A 514 -0.37 22.89 0.34
N GLN A 515 -0.69 21.72 0.87
CA GLN A 515 -1.99 21.09 0.67
C GLN A 515 -2.63 20.81 2.02
N VAL A 516 -3.89 21.18 2.17
CA VAL A 516 -4.69 20.88 3.36
C VAL A 516 -5.99 20.24 2.91
N ALA A 517 -6.42 19.17 3.59
CA ALA A 517 -7.68 18.50 3.33
C ALA A 517 -8.40 18.19 4.65
N LEU A 518 -9.71 18.38 4.66
CA LEU A 518 -10.62 17.88 5.69
C LEU A 518 -11.51 16.83 5.05
N PHE A 519 -11.63 15.68 5.68
CA PHE A 519 -12.40 14.57 5.12
C PHE A 519 -13.32 13.92 6.13
N ARG A 520 -14.37 13.28 5.60
CA ARG A 520 -15.26 12.39 6.36
C ARG A 520 -15.72 11.24 5.46
N ALA A 521 -15.66 10.03 6.00
CA ALA A 521 -16.18 8.82 5.39
C ALA A 521 -17.10 8.11 6.38
N ASP A 522 -18.36 7.90 6.00
CA ASP A 522 -19.34 7.07 6.71
C ASP A 522 -19.46 5.75 5.94
N THR A 523 -19.17 4.62 6.60
CA THR A 523 -19.24 3.28 6.00
C THR A 523 -20.37 2.51 6.65
N ASP A 524 -21.22 1.91 5.83
CA ASP A 524 -22.28 0.98 6.23
C ASP A 524 -21.78 -0.45 5.96
N ASP A 525 -22.17 -1.42 6.78
CA ASP A 525 -21.78 -2.84 6.70
C ASP A 525 -20.26 -3.08 6.71
N GLU A 526 -19.56 -2.35 7.57
CA GLU A 526 -18.08 -2.47 7.70
C GLU A 526 -17.66 -3.90 8.01
N LEU A 527 -16.76 -4.44 7.20
CA LEU A 527 -16.13 -5.73 7.44
C LEU A 527 -15.01 -5.61 8.48
N ALA A 528 -15.02 -6.48 9.45
CA ALA A 528 -14.07 -6.47 10.56
C ALA A 528 -13.61 -7.89 10.92
N VAL A 529 -12.41 -7.98 11.50
CA VAL A 529 -11.92 -9.24 12.07
C VAL A 529 -12.80 -9.63 13.26
N ALA A 530 -13.46 -10.77 13.17
CA ALA A 530 -14.23 -11.36 14.28
C ALA A 530 -13.27 -12.03 15.28
N SER A 531 -12.32 -12.79 14.78
CA SER A 531 -11.24 -13.39 15.57
C SER A 531 -10.01 -13.62 14.69
N ASN A 532 -8.85 -13.57 15.30
CA ASN A 532 -7.61 -14.03 14.71
C ASN A 532 -6.92 -14.97 15.69
N THR A 533 -6.87 -16.26 15.37
CA THR A 533 -6.36 -17.28 16.30
C THR A 533 -5.49 -18.26 15.52
N ASN A 534 -4.27 -18.49 15.99
CA ASN A 534 -3.31 -19.41 15.39
C ASN A 534 -3.01 -19.16 13.90
N GLY A 535 -2.98 -17.88 13.50
CA GLY A 535 -2.72 -17.47 12.12
C GLY A 535 -3.94 -17.55 11.19
N ARG A 536 -5.13 -17.80 11.72
CA ARG A 536 -6.40 -17.75 10.99
C ARG A 536 -7.28 -16.62 11.44
N SER A 537 -7.81 -15.89 10.49
CA SER A 537 -8.78 -14.82 10.75
C SER A 537 -10.17 -15.25 10.27
N THR A 538 -11.18 -14.99 11.10
CA THR A 538 -12.58 -14.99 10.69
C THR A 538 -13.09 -13.56 10.67
N PHE A 539 -14.11 -13.29 9.87
CA PHE A 539 -14.61 -11.95 9.64
C PHE A 539 -16.11 -11.88 9.92
N ARG A 540 -16.60 -10.67 10.13
CA ARG A 540 -18.03 -10.34 10.34
C ARG A 540 -18.32 -8.93 9.87
N THR A 541 -19.57 -8.64 9.65
CA THR A 541 -20.08 -7.28 9.48
C THR A 541 -20.38 -6.66 10.85
N ILE A 542 -19.92 -5.42 11.10
CA ILE A 542 -20.06 -4.71 12.38
C ILE A 542 -20.99 -3.47 12.30
N GLY A 543 -21.76 -3.33 11.22
CA GLY A 543 -22.64 -2.16 11.03
C GLY A 543 -21.87 -0.91 10.60
N ALA A 544 -22.34 0.26 11.06
CA ALA A 544 -21.81 1.55 10.60
C ALA A 544 -20.56 1.98 11.36
N THR A 545 -19.64 2.59 10.61
CA THR A 545 -18.42 3.22 11.14
C THR A 545 -18.24 4.61 10.54
N ARG A 546 -17.42 5.44 11.19
CA ARG A 546 -17.05 6.77 10.69
C ARG A 546 -15.55 6.98 10.80
N ARG A 547 -14.98 7.56 9.75
CA ARG A 547 -13.63 8.09 9.70
C ARG A 547 -13.71 9.56 9.33
N GLN A 548 -13.10 10.43 10.13
CA GLN A 548 -13.06 11.87 9.85
C GLN A 548 -11.71 12.42 10.30
N GLY A 549 -11.24 13.47 9.63
CA GLY A 549 -9.92 13.98 9.98
C GLY A 549 -9.44 15.14 9.14
N ALA A 550 -8.18 15.46 9.35
CA ALA A 550 -7.45 16.50 8.65
C ALA A 550 -6.08 16.00 8.19
N GLU A 551 -5.67 16.43 7.02
CA GLU A 551 -4.38 16.16 6.42
C GLU A 551 -3.69 17.48 6.06
N LEU A 552 -2.38 17.54 6.25
CA LEU A 552 -1.53 18.64 5.83
C LEU A 552 -0.27 18.07 5.18
N SER A 553 0.10 18.58 4.01
CA SER A 553 1.39 18.39 3.35
C SER A 553 1.99 19.74 3.05
N TRP A 554 3.22 19.98 3.53
CA TRP A 554 3.94 21.22 3.31
C TRP A 554 5.37 20.92 2.86
N GLN A 555 5.77 21.58 1.77
CA GLN A 555 7.12 21.56 1.23
C GLN A 555 7.61 23.00 1.12
N GLN A 556 8.83 23.24 1.62
CA GLN A 556 9.43 24.57 1.67
C GLN A 556 10.90 24.51 1.29
N PRO A 557 11.28 24.98 0.11
CA PRO A 557 12.68 25.30 -0.17
C PRO A 557 13.18 26.42 0.76
N VAL A 558 14.37 26.24 1.33
CA VAL A 558 15.02 27.23 2.21
C VAL A 558 16.37 27.59 1.61
N GLY A 559 16.45 28.74 0.98
CA GLY A 559 17.60 29.11 0.13
C GLY A 559 17.74 28.17 -1.07
N ALA A 560 18.95 28.02 -1.59
CA ALA A 560 19.24 27.24 -2.79
C ALA A 560 19.57 25.77 -2.51
N THR A 561 19.85 25.39 -1.25
CA THR A 561 20.43 24.09 -0.91
C THR A 561 19.66 23.31 0.14
N GLN A 562 18.59 23.88 0.69
CA GLN A 562 17.84 23.20 1.75
C GLN A 562 16.37 23.04 1.36
N GLN A 563 15.76 21.97 1.86
CA GLN A 563 14.34 21.70 1.73
C GLN A 563 13.78 21.17 3.04
N LEU A 564 12.62 21.68 3.42
CA LEU A 564 11.82 21.18 4.53
C LEU A 564 10.56 20.55 3.97
N GLN A 565 10.22 19.35 4.44
CA GLN A 565 8.97 18.66 4.17
C GLN A 565 8.29 18.32 5.48
N VAL A 566 7.01 18.58 5.58
CA VAL A 566 6.17 18.20 6.74
C VAL A 566 4.87 17.59 6.25
N ALA A 567 4.51 16.46 6.80
CA ALA A 567 3.21 15.84 6.61
C ALA A 567 2.58 15.53 7.97
N TYR A 568 1.35 15.97 8.16
CA TYR A 568 0.59 15.71 9.37
C TYR A 568 -0.78 15.13 9.03
N THR A 569 -1.20 14.17 9.83
CA THR A 569 -2.49 13.50 9.70
C THR A 569 -3.17 13.39 11.05
N PHE A 570 -4.43 13.76 11.09
CA PHE A 570 -5.34 13.46 12.19
C PHE A 570 -6.49 12.62 11.66
N VAL A 571 -6.76 11.46 12.28
CA VAL A 571 -7.87 10.56 11.92
C VAL A 571 -8.63 10.14 13.17
N ASP A 572 -9.90 10.49 13.25
CA ASP A 572 -10.80 9.97 14.26
C ASP A 572 -11.71 8.91 13.61
N ALA A 573 -11.36 7.63 13.86
CA ALA A 573 -12.06 6.48 13.30
C ALA A 573 -12.81 5.73 14.39
N THR A 574 -14.16 5.70 14.27
CA THR A 574 -15.06 5.21 15.34
C THR A 574 -16.18 4.33 14.80
N VAL A 575 -16.62 3.41 15.64
CA VAL A 575 -17.86 2.64 15.48
C VAL A 575 -19.06 3.56 15.68
N ARG A 576 -20.09 3.42 14.85
CA ARG A 576 -21.36 4.18 14.99
C ARG A 576 -22.48 3.32 15.55
N ASP A 577 -22.54 2.05 15.15
CA ASP A 577 -23.51 1.08 15.64
C ASP A 577 -22.78 0.13 16.62
N GLY A 578 -23.26 0.11 17.88
CA GLY A 578 -22.69 -0.81 18.86
C GLY A 578 -22.95 -2.26 18.48
N TYR A 579 -22.00 -3.14 18.80
CA TYR A 579 -22.10 -4.56 18.52
C TYR A 579 -21.48 -5.41 19.65
N LEU A 580 -21.72 -6.72 19.60
CA LEU A 580 -21.12 -7.67 20.55
C LEU A 580 -19.87 -8.32 19.96
N THR A 581 -18.83 -8.50 20.77
CA THR A 581 -17.60 -9.20 20.40
C THR A 581 -17.26 -10.27 21.45
N CYS A 582 -16.27 -11.08 21.15
CA CYS A 582 -15.71 -12.03 22.11
C CYS A 582 -14.66 -11.34 23.00
N ALA A 583 -14.77 -11.49 24.31
CA ALA A 583 -13.79 -10.96 25.25
C ALA A 583 -12.50 -11.81 25.34
N SER A 584 -12.57 -13.09 24.94
CA SER A 584 -11.45 -14.04 24.99
C SER A 584 -11.45 -14.96 23.78
N SER A 585 -10.30 -15.57 23.52
CA SER A 585 -10.16 -16.62 22.51
C SER A 585 -11.09 -17.81 22.79
N GLY A 586 -11.65 -18.40 21.71
CA GLY A 586 -12.49 -19.60 21.81
C GLY A 586 -13.93 -19.36 22.27
N CYS A 587 -14.36 -18.12 22.43
CA CYS A 587 -15.76 -17.83 22.72
C CYS A 587 -16.65 -18.18 21.51
N ALA A 588 -17.67 -19.00 21.73
CA ALA A 588 -18.62 -19.41 20.69
C ALA A 588 -19.73 -18.37 20.44
N VAL A 589 -20.07 -17.57 21.45
CA VAL A 589 -21.13 -16.57 21.39
C VAL A 589 -20.58 -15.22 21.87
N PRO A 590 -20.50 -14.19 21.01
CA PRO A 590 -20.08 -12.84 21.40
C PRO A 590 -21.01 -12.25 22.45
N THR A 591 -20.48 -11.80 23.59
CA THR A 591 -21.25 -11.21 24.69
C THR A 591 -20.71 -9.87 25.19
N ALA A 592 -19.46 -9.55 24.86
CA ALA A 592 -18.81 -8.31 25.28
C ALA A 592 -19.24 -7.13 24.39
N PRO A 593 -19.83 -6.06 24.96
CA PRO A 593 -20.32 -4.95 24.15
C PRO A 593 -19.19 -4.02 23.67
N VAL A 594 -19.21 -3.68 22.40
CA VAL A 594 -18.47 -2.56 21.81
C VAL A 594 -19.46 -1.42 21.62
N ALA A 595 -19.27 -0.33 22.35
CA ALA A 595 -20.22 0.79 22.33
C ALA A 595 -20.04 1.66 21.07
N SER A 596 -21.11 2.36 20.67
CA SER A 596 -21.01 3.47 19.72
C SER A 596 -20.00 4.51 20.23
N GLY A 597 -19.15 5.04 19.34
CA GLY A 597 -18.04 5.93 19.68
C GLY A 597 -16.74 5.21 20.04
N SER A 598 -16.71 3.88 20.18
CA SER A 598 -15.47 3.11 20.34
C SER A 598 -14.57 3.30 19.14
N ARG A 599 -13.25 3.41 19.38
CA ARG A 599 -12.25 3.60 18.33
C ARG A 599 -12.05 2.31 17.53
N LEU A 600 -11.90 2.46 16.22
CA LEU A 600 -11.52 1.35 15.36
C LEU A 600 -10.06 0.93 15.65
N PRO A 601 -9.79 -0.37 15.86
CA PRO A 601 -8.42 -0.83 16.09
C PRO A 601 -7.58 -0.74 14.82
N GLY A 602 -6.24 -0.65 15.00
CA GLY A 602 -5.27 -0.54 13.92
C GLY A 602 -5.08 0.89 13.36
N VAL A 603 -5.88 1.88 13.80
CA VAL A 603 -5.82 3.26 13.30
C VAL A 603 -5.16 4.18 14.35
N PRO A 604 -3.95 4.70 14.11
CA PRO A 604 -3.37 5.75 14.95
C PRO A 604 -4.14 7.06 14.74
N ARG A 605 -4.35 7.82 15.81
CA ARG A 605 -5.10 9.07 15.74
C ARG A 605 -4.33 10.20 15.10
N GLN A 606 -3.02 10.26 15.35
CA GLN A 606 -2.15 11.30 14.84
C GLN A 606 -0.87 10.67 14.28
N GLN A 607 -0.39 11.24 13.19
CA GLN A 607 0.88 10.91 12.58
C GLN A 607 1.57 12.18 12.13
N LEU A 608 2.88 12.23 12.30
CA LEU A 608 3.74 13.32 11.84
C LEU A 608 4.94 12.73 11.12
N PHE A 609 5.22 13.28 9.97
CA PHE A 609 6.49 13.14 9.26
C PHE A 609 7.10 14.53 9.08
N ALA A 610 8.38 14.67 9.34
CA ALA A 610 9.14 15.87 9.05
C ALA A 610 10.51 15.47 8.51
N ARG A 611 10.92 16.03 7.39
CA ARG A 611 12.25 15.83 6.79
C ARG A 611 12.88 17.17 6.50
N TRP A 612 14.08 17.38 7.01
CA TRP A 612 14.98 18.44 6.58
C TRP A 612 16.09 17.84 5.74
N GLN A 613 16.33 18.41 4.56
CA GLN A 613 17.37 18.00 3.63
C GLN A 613 18.27 19.19 3.33
N TRP A 614 19.57 18.95 3.30
CA TRP A 614 20.59 19.94 2.97
C TRP A 614 21.57 19.38 1.96
N GLN A 615 21.74 20.08 0.83
CA GLN A 615 22.57 19.68 -0.32
C GLN A 615 23.72 20.67 -0.58
N PRO A 616 24.77 20.68 0.27
CA PRO A 616 25.94 21.50 0.01
C PRO A 616 26.85 20.81 -1.02
N MET A 617 27.02 21.43 -2.20
CA MET A 617 27.85 20.93 -3.29
C MET A 617 27.50 19.48 -3.71
N GLN A 618 28.40 18.53 -3.48
CA GLN A 618 28.24 17.12 -3.84
C GLN A 618 27.70 16.24 -2.70
N TRP A 619 27.49 16.84 -1.53
CA TRP A 619 26.93 16.16 -0.37
C TRP A 619 25.44 16.38 -0.23
N GLN A 620 24.77 15.40 0.31
CA GLN A 620 23.39 15.51 0.78
C GLN A 620 23.32 14.97 2.20
N PHE A 621 22.72 15.74 3.09
CA PHE A 621 22.39 15.34 4.45
C PHE A 621 20.89 15.41 4.63
N ALA A 622 20.30 14.47 5.36
CA ALA A 622 18.91 14.56 5.76
C ALA A 622 18.71 14.10 7.21
N ALA A 623 17.74 14.72 7.86
CA ALA A 623 17.21 14.30 9.14
C ALA A 623 15.69 14.14 9.01
N GLU A 624 15.18 13.00 9.42
CA GLU A 624 13.76 12.67 9.36
C GLU A 624 13.23 12.40 10.76
N THR A 625 12.00 12.78 11.00
CA THR A 625 11.23 12.38 12.17
C THR A 625 9.94 11.73 11.76
N VAL A 626 9.68 10.53 12.27
CA VAL A 626 8.43 9.80 12.09
C VAL A 626 7.80 9.60 13.45
N ALA A 627 6.60 10.14 13.65
CA ALA A 627 5.88 9.99 14.92
C ALA A 627 4.47 9.47 14.69
N SER A 628 4.02 8.58 15.58
CA SER A 628 2.68 7.99 15.55
C SER A 628 2.10 7.94 16.96
N ASP A 629 0.83 8.28 17.10
CA ASP A 629 0.09 8.16 18.37
C ASP A 629 -0.14 6.68 18.73
N ALA A 630 -0.54 6.43 19.98
CA ALA A 630 -0.90 5.10 20.46
C ALA A 630 -2.07 4.50 19.66
N THR A 631 -1.93 3.24 19.29
CA THR A 631 -2.89 2.51 18.46
C THR A 631 -3.65 1.47 19.29
N VAL A 632 -4.98 1.53 19.26
CA VAL A 632 -5.85 0.47 19.84
C VAL A 632 -5.70 -0.80 19.01
N VAL A 633 -5.53 -1.97 19.64
CA VAL A 633 -5.26 -3.23 18.94
C VAL A 633 -6.42 -4.22 18.93
N ASN A 634 -7.45 -3.99 19.74
CA ASN A 634 -8.66 -4.84 19.76
C ASN A 634 -9.93 -4.02 19.92
N ASP A 635 -11.07 -4.61 19.57
CA ASP A 635 -12.38 -3.95 19.55
C ASP A 635 -12.81 -3.43 20.93
N LEU A 636 -12.40 -4.09 22.01
CA LEU A 636 -12.73 -3.69 23.39
C LEU A 636 -11.80 -2.60 23.94
N ALA A 637 -10.79 -2.20 23.17
CA ALA A 637 -9.75 -1.23 23.56
C ALA A 637 -9.07 -1.57 24.91
N THR A 638 -9.02 -2.84 25.27
CA THR A 638 -8.35 -3.32 26.49
C THR A 638 -6.84 -3.26 26.39
N GLU A 639 -6.30 -3.21 25.14
CA GLU A 639 -4.88 -3.22 24.85
C GLU A 639 -4.54 -2.16 23.78
N ARG A 640 -3.34 -1.57 23.88
CA ARG A 640 -2.87 -0.52 22.97
C ARG A 640 -1.38 -0.64 22.71
N ALA A 641 -0.97 -0.55 21.47
CA ALA A 641 0.42 -0.32 21.11
C ALA A 641 0.80 1.13 21.51
N PRO A 642 1.91 1.34 22.23
CA PRO A 642 2.37 2.69 22.60
C PRO A 642 2.67 3.54 21.37
N GLY A 643 2.45 4.85 21.47
CA GLY A 643 2.94 5.82 20.48
C GLY A 643 4.46 5.94 20.52
N TYR A 644 5.04 6.37 19.39
CA TYR A 644 6.47 6.52 19.25
C TYR A 644 6.86 7.76 18.42
N ALA A 645 8.11 8.18 18.57
CA ALA A 645 8.77 9.13 17.68
C ALA A 645 10.18 8.61 17.40
N LEU A 646 10.52 8.50 16.13
CA LEU A 646 11.80 8.03 15.62
C LEU A 646 12.53 9.19 14.93
N VAL A 647 13.85 9.16 15.00
CA VAL A 647 14.73 10.07 14.26
C VAL A 647 15.62 9.23 13.36
N ASN A 648 15.63 9.54 12.07
CA ASN A 648 16.49 8.91 11.09
C ASN A 648 17.47 9.95 10.54
N LEU A 649 18.72 9.55 10.29
CA LEU A 649 19.78 10.39 9.78
C LEU A 649 20.35 9.78 8.49
N GLU A 650 20.67 10.63 7.55
CA GLU A 650 21.18 10.23 6.25
C GLU A 650 22.30 11.15 5.79
N ALA A 651 23.32 10.57 5.17
CA ALA A 651 24.38 11.31 4.48
C ALA A 651 24.70 10.60 3.18
N SER A 652 24.82 11.33 2.08
CA SER A 652 25.29 10.81 0.83
C SER A 652 26.25 11.77 0.12
N ARG A 653 27.06 11.21 -0.77
CA ARG A 653 27.95 11.98 -1.64
C ARG A 653 27.91 11.45 -3.05
N ARG A 654 27.83 12.36 -4.02
CA ARG A 654 27.93 12.06 -5.45
C ARG A 654 29.35 12.37 -5.94
N TRP A 655 29.93 11.41 -6.64
CA TRP A 655 31.23 11.48 -7.27
C TRP A 655 31.04 11.42 -8.78
N THR A 656 31.52 12.41 -9.50
CA THR A 656 31.52 12.38 -10.97
C THR A 656 32.83 11.74 -11.45
N THR A 657 32.71 10.75 -12.31
CA THR A 657 33.85 10.03 -12.91
C THR A 657 33.77 10.06 -14.44
N THR A 658 34.80 9.66 -15.12
CA THR A 658 34.80 9.51 -16.59
C THR A 658 33.87 8.40 -17.09
N TYR A 659 33.39 7.53 -16.21
CA TYR A 659 32.53 6.39 -16.53
C TYR A 659 31.10 6.55 -15.98
N GLY A 660 30.73 7.75 -15.54
CA GLY A 660 29.43 8.04 -14.96
C GLY A 660 29.50 8.60 -13.53
N ALA A 661 28.43 8.51 -12.80
CA ALA A 661 28.31 9.03 -11.45
C ALA A 661 28.22 7.92 -10.41
N LEU A 662 29.08 7.95 -9.39
CA LEU A 662 29.01 7.08 -8.22
C LEU A 662 28.37 7.86 -7.06
N ARG A 663 27.31 7.33 -6.47
CA ARG A 663 26.74 7.82 -5.20
C ARG A 663 27.04 6.83 -4.10
N THR A 664 27.64 7.31 -3.00
CA THR A 664 27.82 6.53 -1.78
C THR A 664 26.92 7.13 -0.70
N PHE A 665 26.34 6.31 0.16
CA PHE A 665 25.48 6.80 1.23
C PHE A 665 25.56 5.95 2.49
N ALA A 666 25.21 6.59 3.61
CA ALA A 666 25.03 5.95 4.91
C ALA A 666 23.74 6.47 5.53
N ARG A 667 23.02 5.59 6.18
CA ARG A 667 21.76 5.89 6.86
C ARG A 667 21.74 5.23 8.24
N ILE A 668 21.16 5.93 9.20
CA ILE A 668 20.87 5.44 10.54
C ILE A 668 19.37 5.59 10.75
N ASP A 669 18.65 4.49 10.86
CA ASP A 669 17.26 4.50 11.25
C ASP A 669 17.12 4.31 12.76
N ASN A 670 16.11 4.94 13.36
CA ASN A 670 15.90 4.94 14.80
C ASN A 670 17.17 5.36 15.58
N ALA A 671 17.78 6.49 15.23
CA ALA A 671 19.05 6.94 15.79
C ALA A 671 19.04 7.07 17.32
N LEU A 672 17.86 7.27 17.93
CA LEU A 672 17.68 7.38 19.38
C LEU A 672 17.47 6.03 20.07
N ASP A 673 17.52 4.93 19.35
CA ASP A 673 17.39 3.55 19.84
C ASP A 673 16.10 3.31 20.66
N ARG A 674 14.99 3.79 20.12
CA ARG A 674 13.68 3.64 20.78
C ARG A 674 13.12 2.24 20.53
N GLN A 675 12.74 1.55 21.62
CA GLN A 675 11.89 0.36 21.52
C GLN A 675 10.47 0.78 21.17
N TYR A 676 9.90 0.22 20.10
CA TYR A 676 8.58 0.58 19.61
C TYR A 676 7.87 -0.59 18.92
N VAL A 677 6.55 -0.49 18.81
CA VAL A 677 5.72 -1.42 18.03
C VAL A 677 5.63 -0.90 16.61
N GLY A 678 6.23 -1.61 15.66
CA GLY A 678 6.25 -1.24 14.25
C GLY A 678 4.89 -1.40 13.59
N SER A 679 4.22 -2.54 13.81
CA SER A 679 2.87 -2.81 13.32
C SER A 679 2.06 -3.59 14.35
N VAL A 680 0.76 -3.77 14.09
CA VAL A 680 -0.15 -4.45 15.03
C VAL A 680 -0.98 -5.52 14.32
N ILE A 681 -1.23 -6.63 15.02
CA ILE A 681 -2.17 -7.67 14.61
C ILE A 681 -3.49 -7.40 15.32
N VAL A 682 -4.50 -6.94 14.57
CA VAL A 682 -5.79 -6.55 15.12
C VAL A 682 -6.59 -7.78 15.57
N ASN A 683 -7.19 -7.70 16.76
CA ASN A 683 -8.04 -8.74 17.34
C ASN A 683 -7.36 -10.14 17.42
N ASP A 684 -6.04 -10.19 17.69
CA ASP A 684 -5.37 -11.48 17.89
C ASP A 684 -5.91 -12.19 19.14
N GLY A 685 -6.51 -13.36 18.93
CA GLY A 685 -7.16 -14.13 19.97
C GLY A 685 -6.18 -14.78 20.96
N ASN A 686 -4.87 -14.80 20.65
CA ASN A 686 -3.83 -15.28 21.56
C ASN A 686 -3.17 -14.14 22.34
N GLY A 687 -3.64 -12.89 22.19
CA GLY A 687 -3.07 -11.70 22.83
C GLY A 687 -1.71 -11.25 22.26
N ARG A 688 -1.32 -11.75 21.09
CA ARG A 688 -0.04 -11.45 20.42
C ARG A 688 -0.20 -10.32 19.42
N TYR A 689 -0.50 -9.15 19.92
CA TYR A 689 -0.85 -7.97 19.11
C TYR A 689 0.33 -7.25 18.51
N TYR A 690 1.56 -7.45 19.03
CA TYR A 690 2.69 -6.59 18.73
C TYR A 690 3.66 -7.22 17.74
N GLU A 691 3.97 -6.49 16.68
CA GLU A 691 5.11 -6.74 15.80
C GLU A 691 6.14 -5.64 16.07
N PRO A 692 7.25 -5.99 16.74
CA PRO A 692 8.27 -5.00 17.10
C PRO A 692 8.91 -4.33 15.88
N GLY A 693 9.07 -3.01 15.94
CA GLY A 693 9.96 -2.29 15.03
C GLY A 693 11.42 -2.48 15.45
N PRO A 694 12.37 -2.32 14.51
CA PRO A 694 13.78 -2.54 14.80
C PRO A 694 14.33 -1.47 15.75
N ASP A 695 15.28 -1.87 16.58
CA ASP A 695 16.16 -0.95 17.30
C ASP A 695 16.98 -0.11 16.30
N ARG A 696 18.00 0.61 16.74
CA ARG A 696 18.86 1.38 15.85
C ARG A 696 19.47 0.49 14.79
N THR A 697 19.25 0.83 13.51
CA THR A 697 19.82 0.11 12.38
C THR A 697 20.71 1.03 11.54
N TYR A 698 21.70 0.43 10.91
CA TYR A 698 22.65 1.08 10.04
C TYR A 698 22.55 0.48 8.64
N THR A 699 22.62 1.34 7.63
CA THR A 699 22.70 0.94 6.23
C THR A 699 23.78 1.75 5.54
N VAL A 700 24.63 1.10 4.78
CA VAL A 700 25.57 1.73 3.84
C VAL A 700 25.25 1.23 2.44
N GLY A 701 25.46 2.07 1.46
CA GLY A 701 25.19 1.68 0.09
C GLY A 701 25.99 2.46 -0.92
N LEU A 702 26.02 1.90 -2.11
CA LEU A 702 26.59 2.51 -3.29
C LEU A 702 25.63 2.33 -4.46
N GLN A 703 25.58 3.35 -5.30
CA GLN A 703 24.88 3.31 -6.58
C GLN A 703 25.80 3.87 -7.64
N TRP A 704 25.96 3.13 -8.71
CA TRP A 704 26.76 3.56 -9.86
C TRP A 704 25.84 3.70 -11.07
N ASP A 705 25.76 4.92 -11.58
CA ASP A 705 25.05 5.28 -12.79
C ASP A 705 26.08 5.38 -13.93
N PHE A 706 26.05 4.41 -14.87
CA PHE A 706 27.00 4.30 -16.00
C PHE A 706 26.44 4.99 -17.24
N GLY A 707 27.26 5.76 -17.95
CA GLY A 707 26.83 6.46 -19.16
C GLY A 707 26.07 7.73 -18.83
N GLY A 708 26.05 8.69 -19.67
CA GLY A 708 25.45 10.00 -19.53
C GLY A 708 26.29 11.05 -20.20
#